data_9119c1174be77ecf338701da18ec6879
#
_entry.id   9119c1174be77ecf338701da18ec6879
#
_cell.length_a   1.000
_cell.length_b   1.000
_cell.length_c   1.000
_cell.angle_alpha   90.00
_cell.angle_beta   90.00
_cell.angle_gamma   90.00
#
_symmetry.space_group_name_H-M   'P 1'
#
loop_
_entity.id
_entity.type
_entity.pdbx_description
1 polymer ?
#
loop_
_entity_poly.entity_id
_entity_poly.type
_entity_poly.pdbx_seq_one_letter_code
_entity_poly.pdbx_strand_id
1 'polypeptide(L)'
;MIRMRLLLLGAILTLPTWAQDPPKPAEVADADVETDVDRVPATKTGGNVLLKGARLLTLGPAGTIEGGSILIRDGKIAAVAKDVAAPGGVVTIDAAGLTVMPGIIDCHSHIAVDGGLNEATQTVTAEVRVRDVLEPTDVAIWRAAAGGVTAANVLHGSANAIGGQNAVIKMRYKVPPSKLLFEGAPPGIKFALGENPRQSNWGSRGTRFPNTRPGVEAAMRRAFTEAQEYRKSWEEHGKARAAGKVTEPPRRDLRLETLAGILAGEIRVHCHCYRADEILMVMKLAEDFGFKISTLQHVLEGYKVGPEIAAHGAGASTFSDWWGFKIEAYDATPWNAALMAEAGVVVSLNSDSDELIRHLYIEAAKAVKYGGVSETEALRMITLNPARQLGIASRVGTIEQGKDADLAIFNGHPLSPFSRCVMTLVDGEVVFERRKDADLATPGFAPAGRARRAPLAIPKADAYAVTNVAIYPVDAPPVPAGTLVIRDGKIESIGTGAAPEGVTVIDGTGLSAYPGLIDSGTAIGLTEIGSVHGTRDETEIGTFQPDLLTSTALNPHSEHVAVARANGLTTVFTGQGGGLVAGQASLIRLSGWVPREMTVKDPLGLVVNFPPVRKPDRDPDEKKTDKEDTRLRDLREFFGMAKRFAARVEGAKRGALPPPERDLRLEAMVPYMRGERAVIFNADLADDIKAAVRFAEEFGLKTVIAGGAQAWKVAPFLAERKIPVLVGPVFRLPNDRYDPYDSAYWNAARLHKAGVPFAIRSADASNARNLPYHAAMAAAHGLPRDEALKAITLYPARIFGVEDRIGSLGQGKAADLILTTGDPLEVITDVVAVFIDGKPQSLETRHTRLRDKFRERLK
;
A
#
# COMPACT_ATOMS: atom_id res chain seq x y z
N MET A 1 32.82 -90.91 1.43
CA MET A 1 33.80 -89.86 1.64
C MET A 1 33.97 -89.14 0.32
N ILE A 2 33.73 -87.99 0.27
CA ILE A 2 34.21 -86.83 -0.52
C ILE A 2 33.07 -85.81 -0.61
N ARG A 3 33.26 -84.66 0.02
CA ARG A 3 32.38 -83.51 0.03
C ARG A 3 32.50 -82.73 -1.29
N MET A 4 31.37 -82.42 -1.93
CA MET A 4 31.28 -81.47 -3.04
C MET A 4 30.58 -80.20 -2.57
N ARG A 5 31.29 -79.07 -2.57
CA ARG A 5 30.77 -77.74 -2.26
C ARG A 5 30.09 -77.18 -3.50
N LEU A 6 28.81 -76.90 -3.38
CA LEU A 6 28.10 -76.02 -4.31
C LEU A 6 28.30 -74.57 -3.90
N LEU A 7 28.86 -73.78 -4.81
CA LEU A 7 28.84 -72.30 -4.73
C LEU A 7 27.51 -71.75 -5.28
N LEU A 8 26.70 -71.15 -4.39
CA LEU A 8 25.54 -70.32 -4.79
C LEU A 8 26.03 -68.84 -4.92
N LEU A 9 26.02 -68.30 -6.12
CA LEU A 9 26.11 -66.88 -6.38
C LEU A 9 24.77 -66.28 -6.02
N GLY A 10 24.72 -65.49 -4.94
CA GLY A 10 23.59 -64.65 -4.58
C GLY A 10 23.77 -63.28 -5.27
N ALA A 11 22.91 -62.97 -6.22
CA ALA A 11 22.76 -61.61 -6.75
C ALA A 11 22.03 -60.78 -5.72
N ILE A 12 22.70 -59.83 -5.11
CA ILE A 12 22.10 -58.82 -4.22
C ILE A 12 21.46 -57.76 -5.12
N LEU A 13 20.14 -57.77 -5.25
CA LEU A 13 19.37 -56.65 -5.78
C LEU A 13 19.31 -55.55 -4.70
N THR A 14 20.08 -54.49 -4.88
CA THR A 14 19.96 -53.27 -4.11
C THR A 14 18.73 -52.51 -4.61
N LEU A 15 17.66 -52.56 -3.85
CA LEU A 15 16.53 -51.63 -3.99
C LEU A 15 16.98 -50.22 -3.54
N PRO A 16 16.65 -49.14 -4.25
CA PRO A 16 16.93 -47.82 -3.79
C PRO A 16 15.98 -47.50 -2.62
N THR A 17 16.57 -47.23 -1.46
CA THR A 17 15.87 -46.72 -0.30
C THR A 17 15.53 -45.23 -0.53
N TRP A 18 14.38 -44.96 -1.06
CA TRP A 18 13.75 -43.66 -1.06
C TRP A 18 12.57 -43.65 -0.06
N ALA A 19 12.88 -43.60 1.17
CA ALA A 19 11.98 -43.16 2.21
C ALA A 19 12.80 -42.35 3.21
N GLN A 20 13.07 -41.09 2.86
CA GLN A 20 13.34 -40.12 3.90
C GLN A 20 11.99 -39.84 4.57
N ASP A 21 11.95 -40.09 5.87
CA ASP A 21 10.83 -39.63 6.69
C ASP A 21 10.55 -38.16 6.41
N PRO A 22 9.27 -37.74 6.29
CA PRO A 22 8.96 -36.33 6.15
C PRO A 22 9.59 -35.59 7.34
N PRO A 23 10.21 -34.43 7.13
CA PRO A 23 10.79 -33.65 8.22
C PRO A 23 9.69 -33.45 9.28
N LYS A 24 10.01 -33.78 10.53
CA LYS A 24 9.14 -33.47 11.67
C LYS A 24 8.69 -32.01 11.54
N PRO A 25 7.40 -31.69 11.73
CA PRO A 25 6.97 -30.31 11.77
C PRO A 25 7.87 -29.57 12.76
N ALA A 26 8.52 -28.51 12.31
CA ALA A 26 9.29 -27.65 13.22
C ALA A 26 8.34 -27.24 14.33
N GLU A 27 8.72 -27.54 15.59
CA GLU A 27 8.06 -26.94 16.75
C GLU A 27 7.97 -25.45 16.47
N VAL A 28 6.74 -24.91 16.42
CA VAL A 28 6.53 -23.46 16.34
C VAL A 28 7.15 -22.92 17.61
N ALA A 29 8.31 -22.31 17.49
CA ALA A 29 8.83 -21.45 18.55
C ALA A 29 7.69 -20.51 18.97
N ASP A 30 7.57 -20.25 20.27
CA ASP A 30 6.58 -19.33 20.82
C ASP A 30 6.36 -18.17 19.87
N ALA A 31 5.09 -17.92 19.52
CA ALA A 31 4.71 -17.03 18.45
C ALA A 31 5.55 -15.75 18.52
N ASP A 32 6.27 -15.42 17.44
CA ASP A 32 7.14 -14.25 17.40
C ASP A 32 6.36 -13.04 17.95
N VAL A 33 6.73 -12.59 19.15
CA VAL A 33 6.11 -11.48 19.87
C VAL A 33 7.12 -10.35 19.88
N GLU A 34 6.68 -9.14 19.52
CA GLU A 34 7.49 -7.94 19.58
C GLU A 34 7.05 -7.07 20.76
N THR A 35 7.88 -7.06 21.80
CA THR A 35 7.65 -6.27 23.02
C THR A 35 8.42 -4.95 22.96
N ASP A 36 8.19 -4.09 23.96
CA ASP A 36 8.93 -2.83 24.05
C ASP A 36 10.45 -3.03 24.27
N VAL A 37 10.87 -4.17 24.85
CA VAL A 37 12.30 -4.51 24.97
C VAL A 37 12.90 -4.79 23.60
N ASP A 38 12.15 -5.42 22.73
CA ASP A 38 12.58 -5.74 21.36
C ASP A 38 12.70 -4.49 20.48
N ARG A 39 12.02 -3.41 20.86
CA ARG A 39 12.05 -2.11 20.18
C ARG A 39 13.19 -1.20 20.62
N VAL A 40 14.04 -1.65 21.52
CA VAL A 40 15.24 -0.92 21.93
C VAL A 40 16.42 -1.36 21.08
N PRO A 41 17.03 -0.47 20.26
CA PRO A 41 18.20 -0.81 19.46
C PRO A 41 19.37 -1.28 20.34
N ALA A 42 20.08 -2.31 19.89
CA ALA A 42 21.27 -2.83 20.58
C ALA A 42 22.46 -1.87 20.46
N THR A 43 22.60 -1.23 19.31
CA THR A 43 23.67 -0.29 19.02
C THR A 43 23.38 1.07 19.68
N LYS A 44 24.26 1.52 20.57
CA LYS A 44 24.20 2.84 21.21
C LYS A 44 25.39 3.67 20.76
N THR A 45 25.12 4.84 20.20
CA THR A 45 26.16 5.72 19.65
C THR A 45 26.42 6.95 20.50
N GLY A 46 25.44 7.36 21.31
CA GLY A 46 25.47 8.63 22.03
C GLY A 46 25.64 9.82 21.09
N GLY A 47 25.17 9.74 19.86
CA GLY A 47 25.32 10.77 18.82
C GLY A 47 26.73 10.87 18.25
N ASN A 48 27.63 9.88 18.50
CA ASN A 48 29.00 9.87 18.05
C ASN A 48 29.34 8.56 17.33
N VAL A 49 29.30 8.58 16.00
CA VAL A 49 29.45 7.38 15.16
C VAL A 49 30.16 7.67 13.84
N LEU A 50 30.96 6.71 13.38
CA LEU A 50 31.50 6.65 12.03
C LEU A 50 30.79 5.54 11.27
N LEU A 51 29.99 5.90 10.26
CA LEU A 51 29.49 4.97 9.24
C LEU A 51 30.56 4.85 8.15
N LYS A 52 31.01 3.61 7.85
CA LYS A 52 32.15 3.40 6.96
C LYS A 52 31.81 2.51 5.76
N GLY A 53 32.28 2.93 4.58
CA GLY A 53 32.28 2.06 3.38
C GLY A 53 30.94 1.95 2.64
N ALA A 54 29.97 2.82 2.93
CA ALA A 54 28.64 2.78 2.35
C ALA A 54 28.57 3.41 0.96
N ARG A 55 27.53 3.06 0.20
CA ARG A 55 27.05 3.89 -0.89
C ARG A 55 26.25 5.05 -0.30
N LEU A 56 26.74 6.29 -0.43
CA LEU A 56 26.07 7.47 0.09
C LEU A 56 25.26 8.18 -1.00
N LEU A 57 23.95 8.24 -0.84
CA LEU A 57 23.05 9.07 -1.65
C LEU A 57 22.87 10.40 -0.91
N THR A 58 23.77 11.37 -1.11
CA THR A 58 23.76 12.58 -0.29
C THR A 58 22.58 13.49 -0.56
N LEU A 59 21.98 13.42 -1.73
CA LEU A 59 20.91 14.27 -2.27
C LEU A 59 21.25 15.78 -2.25
N GLY A 60 22.45 16.11 -1.81
CA GLY A 60 23.06 17.43 -1.83
C GLY A 60 24.05 17.61 -2.99
N PRO A 61 24.89 18.67 -2.95
CA PRO A 61 25.85 18.98 -4.02
C PRO A 61 26.90 17.89 -4.27
N ALA A 62 27.25 17.09 -3.26
CA ALA A 62 28.24 16.02 -3.39
C ALA A 62 27.76 14.81 -4.22
N GLY A 63 26.46 14.73 -4.52
CA GLY A 63 25.87 13.65 -5.29
C GLY A 63 25.98 12.28 -4.62
N THR A 64 26.27 11.23 -5.39
CA THR A 64 26.49 9.88 -4.89
C THR A 64 27.98 9.62 -4.64
N ILE A 65 28.31 9.04 -3.48
CA ILE A 65 29.69 8.66 -3.10
C ILE A 65 29.74 7.15 -2.87
N GLU A 66 30.43 6.44 -3.74
CA GLU A 66 30.61 4.99 -3.59
C GLU A 66 31.73 4.68 -2.59
N GLY A 67 31.46 3.77 -1.65
CA GLY A 67 32.39 3.40 -0.58
C GLY A 67 32.67 4.56 0.40
N GLY A 68 31.71 5.47 0.54
CA GLY A 68 31.84 6.67 1.36
C GLY A 68 31.68 6.41 2.86
N SER A 69 32.12 7.41 3.64
CA SER A 69 32.04 7.38 5.10
C SER A 69 31.44 8.69 5.64
N ILE A 70 30.71 8.60 6.74
CA ILE A 70 30.10 9.74 7.44
C ILE A 70 30.58 9.72 8.87
N LEU A 71 31.28 10.77 9.31
CA LEU A 71 31.61 11.00 10.71
C LEU A 71 30.52 11.88 11.34
N ILE A 72 29.97 11.39 12.43
CA ILE A 72 28.93 12.07 13.22
C ILE A 72 29.53 12.41 14.58
N ARG A 73 29.32 13.65 15.05
CA ARG A 73 29.72 14.15 16.34
C ARG A 73 28.58 14.95 16.95
N ASP A 74 28.25 14.66 18.20
CA ASP A 74 27.20 15.34 18.97
C ASP A 74 25.89 15.49 18.17
N GLY A 75 25.51 14.41 17.49
CA GLY A 75 24.30 14.35 16.66
C GLY A 75 24.36 15.07 15.31
N LYS A 76 25.52 15.65 14.95
CA LYS A 76 25.73 16.40 13.69
C LYS A 76 26.69 15.67 12.76
N ILE A 77 26.46 15.84 11.45
CA ILE A 77 27.39 15.39 10.41
C ILE A 77 28.66 16.25 10.48
N ALA A 78 29.75 15.69 10.96
CA ALA A 78 31.03 16.37 11.08
C ALA A 78 31.86 16.29 9.81
N ALA A 79 31.82 15.17 9.08
CA ALA A 79 32.50 15.01 7.79
C ALA A 79 31.80 13.96 6.92
N VAL A 80 31.89 14.18 5.59
CA VAL A 80 31.40 13.24 4.57
C VAL A 80 32.49 13.15 3.49
N ALA A 81 33.08 11.97 3.32
CA ALA A 81 34.11 11.74 2.29
C ALA A 81 34.23 10.24 1.99
N LYS A 82 35.04 9.88 0.99
CA LYS A 82 35.34 8.48 0.70
C LYS A 82 36.06 7.83 1.87
N ASP A 83 37.09 8.49 2.38
CA ASP A 83 37.87 8.02 3.53
C ASP A 83 37.80 9.06 4.66
N VAL A 84 37.31 8.63 5.81
CA VAL A 84 37.25 9.43 7.04
C VAL A 84 37.91 8.65 8.16
N ALA A 85 38.91 9.25 8.80
CA ALA A 85 39.58 8.62 9.95
C ALA A 85 38.59 8.48 11.12
N ALA A 86 38.65 7.35 11.83
CA ALA A 86 37.91 7.14 13.07
C ALA A 86 38.62 7.84 14.23
N PRO A 87 38.08 8.92 14.81
CA PRO A 87 38.67 9.50 16.00
C PRO A 87 38.42 8.60 17.22
N GLY A 88 39.24 8.72 18.25
CA GLY A 88 39.02 7.97 19.49
C GLY A 88 37.65 8.25 20.12
N GLY A 89 37.03 7.22 20.70
CA GLY A 89 35.75 7.30 21.42
C GLY A 89 34.50 7.37 20.50
N VAL A 90 34.64 7.05 19.21
CA VAL A 90 33.54 6.99 18.25
C VAL A 90 33.19 5.54 17.96
N VAL A 91 31.92 5.19 18.02
CA VAL A 91 31.42 3.89 17.56
C VAL A 91 31.61 3.80 16.05
N THR A 92 32.18 2.70 15.56
CA THR A 92 32.31 2.47 14.11
C THR A 92 31.30 1.41 13.67
N ILE A 93 30.48 1.76 12.70
CA ILE A 93 29.54 0.84 12.05
C ILE A 93 30.07 0.57 10.65
N ASP A 94 30.36 -0.68 10.34
CA ASP A 94 30.65 -1.13 8.98
C ASP A 94 29.36 -1.13 8.16
N ALA A 95 29.30 -0.22 7.18
CA ALA A 95 28.17 -0.09 6.28
C ALA A 95 28.52 -0.52 4.83
N ALA A 96 29.58 -1.31 4.67
CA ALA A 96 29.96 -1.85 3.36
C ALA A 96 28.81 -2.67 2.75
N GLY A 97 28.49 -2.41 1.48
CA GLY A 97 27.35 -3.04 0.78
C GLY A 97 25.96 -2.45 1.12
N LEU A 98 25.90 -1.49 2.06
CA LEU A 98 24.67 -0.79 2.40
C LEU A 98 24.57 0.56 1.67
N THR A 99 23.34 1.05 1.52
CA THR A 99 23.07 2.39 1.00
C THR A 99 22.59 3.29 2.12
N VAL A 100 23.23 4.44 2.29
CA VAL A 100 22.88 5.47 3.27
C VAL A 100 22.32 6.68 2.55
N MET A 101 21.14 7.15 2.99
CA MET A 101 20.50 8.36 2.50
C MET A 101 20.05 9.24 3.66
N PRO A 102 19.69 10.52 3.42
CA PRO A 102 19.03 11.33 4.45
C PRO A 102 17.79 10.62 4.93
N GLY A 103 17.45 10.80 6.19
CA GLY A 103 16.23 10.26 6.75
C GLY A 103 14.99 10.74 5.99
N ILE A 104 14.02 9.86 5.84
CA ILE A 104 12.74 10.15 5.19
C ILE A 104 11.94 11.10 6.08
N ILE A 105 11.27 12.08 5.47
CA ILE A 105 10.44 13.07 6.13
C ILE A 105 9.03 12.97 5.57
N ASP A 106 8.06 12.69 6.43
CA ASP A 106 6.65 12.72 6.05
C ASP A 106 6.04 14.11 6.29
N CYS A 107 5.64 14.78 5.23
CA CYS A 107 5.06 16.13 5.31
C CYS A 107 3.62 16.16 5.84
N HIS A 108 2.96 15.00 5.97
CA HIS A 108 1.59 14.89 6.44
C HIS A 108 1.34 13.55 7.14
N SER A 109 1.23 13.60 8.44
CA SER A 109 0.98 12.43 9.27
C SER A 109 -0.01 12.74 10.39
N HIS A 110 -0.57 11.69 10.98
CA HIS A 110 -1.46 11.72 12.13
C HIS A 110 -1.01 10.75 13.25
N ILE A 111 0.23 10.26 13.20
CA ILE A 111 0.83 9.40 14.23
C ILE A 111 1.25 10.19 15.48
N ALA A 112 1.66 9.50 16.51
CA ALA A 112 2.17 10.07 17.76
C ALA A 112 1.12 10.88 18.55
N VAL A 113 -0.12 10.46 18.49
CA VAL A 113 -1.24 11.07 19.23
C VAL A 113 -2.19 9.97 19.70
N ASP A 114 -2.84 10.20 20.83
CA ASP A 114 -3.86 9.31 21.35
C ASP A 114 -5.27 9.88 21.07
N GLY A 115 -6.14 9.04 20.49
CA GLY A 115 -7.50 9.43 20.12
C GLY A 115 -7.62 10.30 18.87
N GLY A 116 -8.69 11.08 18.79
CA GLY A 116 -9.00 11.88 17.59
C GLY A 116 -8.27 13.21 17.54
N LEU A 117 -7.77 13.57 16.36
CA LEU A 117 -7.09 14.84 16.08
C LEU A 117 -8.01 15.99 15.65
N ASN A 118 -9.29 15.71 15.47
CA ASN A 118 -10.23 16.70 14.96
C ASN A 118 -11.02 17.35 16.11
N GLU A 119 -10.71 18.61 16.45
CA GLU A 119 -11.67 19.44 17.19
C GLU A 119 -12.73 19.98 16.22
N ALA A 120 -13.78 19.19 15.98
CA ALA A 120 -14.71 19.38 14.88
C ALA A 120 -15.96 20.23 15.24
N THR A 121 -16.06 20.73 16.48
CA THR A 121 -17.27 21.44 16.96
C THR A 121 -17.45 22.83 16.36
N GLN A 122 -16.35 23.48 15.95
CA GLN A 122 -16.34 24.78 15.32
C GLN A 122 -15.65 24.75 13.95
N THR A 123 -15.94 25.73 13.12
CA THR A 123 -15.36 25.87 11.77
C THR A 123 -13.92 26.35 11.79
N VAL A 124 -13.57 27.17 12.81
CA VAL A 124 -12.25 27.76 13.02
C VAL A 124 -11.82 27.48 14.44
N THR A 125 -10.75 26.72 14.59
CA THR A 125 -10.18 26.27 15.87
C THR A 125 -8.66 26.50 15.91
N ALA A 126 -8.22 27.69 15.45
CA ALA A 126 -6.81 28.01 15.26
C ALA A 126 -5.99 27.99 16.57
N GLU A 127 -6.63 28.09 17.73
CA GLU A 127 -6.02 28.02 19.07
C GLU A 127 -5.61 26.60 19.49
N VAL A 128 -6.22 25.56 18.88
CA VAL A 128 -5.93 24.16 19.21
C VAL A 128 -4.53 23.78 18.72
N ARG A 129 -3.78 23.01 19.53
CA ARG A 129 -2.39 22.67 19.20
C ARG A 129 -2.14 21.16 19.36
N VAL A 130 -1.69 20.52 18.28
CA VAL A 130 -1.32 19.08 18.28
C VAL A 130 -0.20 18.78 19.28
N ARG A 131 0.72 19.73 19.48
CA ARG A 131 1.84 19.57 20.43
C ARG A 131 1.41 19.30 21.87
N ASP A 132 0.20 19.66 22.25
CA ASP A 132 -0.31 19.52 23.61
C ASP A 132 -0.86 18.10 23.89
N VAL A 133 -1.01 17.27 22.84
CA VAL A 133 -1.58 15.91 22.91
C VAL A 133 -0.65 14.85 22.29
N LEU A 134 0.65 15.15 22.17
CA LEU A 134 1.62 14.18 21.64
C LEU A 134 1.78 12.99 22.57
N GLU A 135 1.72 11.78 22.00
CA GLU A 135 1.84 10.48 22.66
C GLU A 135 3.13 9.77 22.23
N PRO A 136 4.21 9.88 23.01
CA PRO A 136 5.50 9.29 22.64
C PRO A 136 5.56 7.76 22.69
N THR A 137 4.55 7.11 23.29
CA THR A 137 4.48 5.65 23.39
C THR A 137 3.66 5.02 22.27
N ASP A 138 3.17 5.85 21.33
CA ASP A 138 2.54 5.36 20.12
C ASP A 138 3.54 4.53 19.31
N VAL A 139 3.22 3.24 19.12
CA VAL A 139 4.07 2.30 18.38
C VAL A 139 4.27 2.69 16.91
N ALA A 140 3.39 3.52 16.35
CA ALA A 140 3.52 4.03 14.99
C ALA A 140 4.82 4.83 14.79
N ILE A 141 5.33 5.50 15.83
CA ILE A 141 6.64 6.19 15.82
C ILE A 141 7.76 5.21 15.49
N TRP A 142 7.80 4.08 16.19
CA TRP A 142 8.83 3.07 15.99
C TRP A 142 8.65 2.34 14.65
N ARG A 143 7.41 2.05 14.27
CA ARG A 143 7.08 1.43 12.98
C ARG A 143 7.46 2.33 11.80
N ALA A 144 7.28 3.65 11.92
CA ALA A 144 7.73 4.62 10.92
C ALA A 144 9.26 4.66 10.82
N ALA A 145 9.96 4.66 11.98
CA ALA A 145 11.42 4.58 12.00
C ALA A 145 11.95 3.29 11.34
N ALA A 146 11.23 2.17 11.45
CA ALA A 146 11.56 0.92 10.75
C ALA A 146 11.48 1.02 9.22
N GLY A 147 10.77 2.03 8.69
CA GLY A 147 10.72 2.39 7.27
C GLY A 147 11.76 3.43 6.85
N GLY A 148 12.64 3.88 7.75
CA GLY A 148 13.65 4.92 7.46
C GLY A 148 13.16 6.35 7.69
N VAL A 149 11.97 6.55 8.26
CA VAL A 149 11.44 7.88 8.58
C VAL A 149 12.13 8.42 9.83
N THR A 150 12.58 9.67 9.75
CA THR A 150 13.26 10.36 10.86
C THR A 150 12.49 11.55 11.40
N ALA A 151 11.59 12.12 10.59
CA ALA A 151 10.75 13.23 11.01
C ALA A 151 9.37 13.16 10.35
N ALA A 152 8.36 13.72 11.00
CA ALA A 152 7.03 13.88 10.43
C ALA A 152 6.37 15.18 10.88
N ASN A 153 5.49 15.69 10.03
CA ASN A 153 4.60 16.80 10.35
C ASN A 153 3.25 16.24 10.81
N VAL A 154 2.99 16.27 12.11
CA VAL A 154 1.74 15.80 12.70
C VAL A 154 0.73 16.93 12.66
N LEU A 155 -0.28 16.77 11.82
CA LEU A 155 -1.28 17.78 11.52
C LEU A 155 -2.59 17.51 12.26
N HIS A 156 -3.32 18.58 12.61
CA HIS A 156 -4.75 18.50 12.91
C HIS A 156 -5.47 17.86 11.71
N GLY A 157 -6.51 17.07 11.95
CA GLY A 157 -7.27 16.47 10.85
C GLY A 157 -8.01 17.52 10.01
N SER A 158 -8.67 17.12 8.93
CA SER A 158 -9.24 18.02 7.92
C SER A 158 -10.69 18.44 8.19
N ALA A 159 -11.19 18.30 9.41
CA ALA A 159 -12.59 18.56 9.74
C ALA A 159 -13.02 20.03 9.70
N ASN A 160 -12.10 20.97 9.78
CA ASN A 160 -12.33 22.41 9.95
C ASN A 160 -11.80 23.18 8.75
N ALA A 161 -12.47 24.28 8.37
CA ALA A 161 -11.92 25.20 7.35
C ALA A 161 -10.55 25.75 7.79
N ILE A 162 -10.44 26.15 9.07
CA ILE A 162 -9.18 26.46 9.73
C ILE A 162 -9.12 25.60 11.00
N GLY A 163 -8.23 24.61 11.02
CA GLY A 163 -8.03 23.69 12.13
C GLY A 163 -6.92 24.14 13.09
N GLY A 164 -6.32 23.18 13.79
CA GLY A 164 -5.31 23.45 14.81
C GLY A 164 -3.89 23.59 14.26
N GLN A 165 -3.01 24.04 15.14
CA GLN A 165 -1.57 24.15 14.88
C GLN A 165 -0.93 22.75 14.90
N ASN A 166 -0.05 22.49 13.95
CA ASN A 166 0.68 21.24 13.81
C ASN A 166 1.91 21.13 14.74
N ALA A 167 2.49 19.95 14.78
CA ALA A 167 3.78 19.69 15.40
C ALA A 167 4.71 18.94 14.45
N VAL A 168 5.89 19.47 14.19
CA VAL A 168 6.94 18.70 13.53
C VAL A 168 7.67 17.91 14.60
N ILE A 169 7.79 16.58 14.40
CA ILE A 169 8.40 15.66 15.35
C ILE A 169 9.58 14.92 14.73
N LYS A 170 10.49 14.44 15.58
CA LYS A 170 11.52 13.44 15.24
C LYS A 170 11.11 12.06 15.75
N MET A 171 11.43 11.01 15.02
CA MET A 171 11.04 9.63 15.35
C MET A 171 11.80 9.07 16.55
N ARG A 172 11.50 9.59 17.74
CA ARG A 172 12.09 9.18 19.02
C ARG A 172 11.03 8.49 19.88
N TYR A 173 11.00 7.17 19.83
CA TYR A 173 10.02 6.36 20.57
C TYR A 173 10.31 6.39 22.08
N LYS A 174 9.27 6.57 22.91
CA LYS A 174 9.32 6.56 24.38
C LYS A 174 10.23 7.61 25.01
N VAL A 175 10.32 8.78 24.42
CA VAL A 175 10.95 9.96 25.04
C VAL A 175 9.88 10.84 25.70
N PRO A 176 10.24 11.80 26.58
CA PRO A 176 9.28 12.82 27.05
C PRO A 176 8.67 13.59 25.86
N PRO A 177 7.37 13.99 25.89
CA PRO A 177 6.70 14.66 24.76
C PRO A 177 7.45 15.87 24.20
N SER A 178 8.10 16.67 25.07
CA SER A 178 8.90 17.82 24.66
C SER A 178 10.15 17.43 23.86
N LYS A 179 10.66 16.20 24.02
CA LYS A 179 11.81 15.68 23.29
C LYS A 179 11.40 15.04 21.96
N LEU A 180 10.11 14.81 21.76
CA LEU A 180 9.59 14.34 20.47
C LEU A 180 9.60 15.46 19.43
N LEU A 181 9.37 16.70 19.86
CA LEU A 181 9.35 17.87 18.98
C LEU A 181 10.69 18.06 18.23
N PHE A 182 10.61 18.45 16.97
CA PHE A 182 11.75 18.94 16.20
C PHE A 182 12.08 20.35 16.68
N GLU A 183 13.11 20.50 17.48
CA GLU A 183 13.49 21.78 18.08
C GLU A 183 13.83 22.84 17.01
N GLY A 184 13.21 24.02 17.13
CA GLY A 184 13.40 25.13 16.19
C GLY A 184 12.66 24.99 14.86
N ALA A 185 11.80 23.97 14.69
CA ALA A 185 10.89 23.93 13.54
C ALA A 185 9.90 25.10 13.60
N PRO A 186 9.70 25.83 12.50
CA PRO A 186 8.70 26.89 12.44
C PRO A 186 7.31 26.38 12.77
N PRO A 187 6.46 27.17 13.47
CA PRO A 187 5.08 26.77 13.71
C PRO A 187 4.27 26.70 12.41
N GLY A 188 3.30 25.82 12.37
CA GLY A 188 2.39 25.68 11.25
C GLY A 188 0.96 25.41 11.71
N ILE A 189 0.03 25.48 10.76
CA ILE A 189 -1.40 25.30 11.02
C ILE A 189 -2.07 24.56 9.86
N LYS A 190 -3.08 23.74 10.16
CA LYS A 190 -3.87 23.00 9.18
C LYS A 190 -5.09 23.79 8.74
N PHE A 191 -5.22 23.98 7.41
CA PHE A 191 -6.47 24.38 6.75
C PHE A 191 -7.06 23.18 6.01
N ALA A 192 -8.36 23.25 5.69
CA ALA A 192 -8.98 22.23 4.84
C ALA A 192 -10.07 22.79 3.94
N LEU A 193 -10.13 22.23 2.74
CA LEU A 193 -11.11 22.47 1.69
C LEU A 193 -11.89 21.18 1.39
N GLY A 194 -12.87 21.24 0.51
CA GLY A 194 -13.57 20.08 -0.03
C GLY A 194 -14.65 19.50 0.89
N GLU A 195 -14.82 18.21 0.78
CA GLU A 195 -15.89 17.46 1.47
C GLU A 195 -15.70 17.40 2.97
N ASN A 196 -14.46 17.36 3.46
CA ASN A 196 -14.18 17.17 4.88
C ASN A 196 -14.68 18.32 5.77
N PRO A 197 -14.31 19.61 5.58
CA PRO A 197 -14.80 20.69 6.42
C PRO A 197 -16.30 20.96 6.24
N ARG A 198 -16.89 20.52 5.13
CA ARG A 198 -18.33 20.53 4.86
C ARG A 198 -19.07 19.39 5.56
N GLN A 199 -18.37 18.41 6.08
CA GLN A 199 -18.92 17.19 6.68
C GLN A 199 -19.88 16.41 5.75
N SER A 200 -19.75 16.59 4.43
CA SER A 200 -20.65 15.97 3.46
C SER A 200 -20.43 14.47 3.28
N ASN A 201 -19.30 13.95 3.76
CA ASN A 201 -18.90 12.53 3.70
C ASN A 201 -18.94 11.84 5.09
N TRP A 202 -19.55 12.44 6.12
CA TRP A 202 -19.54 11.92 7.49
C TRP A 202 -20.76 11.05 7.85
N GLY A 203 -21.52 10.58 6.87
CA GLY A 203 -22.67 9.70 7.08
C GLY A 203 -23.94 10.34 7.66
N SER A 204 -23.83 11.45 8.37
CA SER A 204 -24.96 12.29 8.82
C SER A 204 -24.72 13.72 8.36
N ARG A 205 -25.79 14.43 7.93
CA ARG A 205 -25.66 15.86 7.63
C ARG A 205 -25.29 16.62 8.88
N GLY A 206 -24.09 17.19 8.89
CA GLY A 206 -23.66 18.09 9.94
C GLY A 206 -24.58 19.32 10.01
N THR A 207 -24.84 19.79 11.22
CA THR A 207 -25.59 21.04 11.48
C THR A 207 -24.68 22.25 11.54
N ARG A 208 -23.35 22.04 11.51
CA ARG A 208 -22.36 23.11 11.56
C ARG A 208 -22.13 23.74 10.18
N PHE A 209 -22.07 25.08 10.11
CA PHE A 209 -21.54 25.81 8.96
C PHE A 209 -20.03 25.50 8.80
N PRO A 210 -19.46 25.37 7.54
CA PRO A 210 -20.12 25.48 6.25
C PRO A 210 -20.66 24.14 5.71
N ASN A 211 -21.65 24.22 4.80
CA ASN A 211 -22.19 23.06 4.10
C ASN A 211 -21.86 23.06 2.59
N THR A 212 -21.22 24.12 2.11
CA THR A 212 -20.89 24.31 0.68
C THR A 212 -19.46 24.83 0.51
N ARG A 213 -18.88 24.67 -0.69
CA ARG A 213 -17.56 25.23 -1.01
C ARG A 213 -17.49 26.75 -0.88
N PRO A 214 -18.48 27.53 -1.37
CA PRO A 214 -18.52 28.97 -1.08
C PRO A 214 -18.59 29.29 0.42
N GLY A 215 -19.25 28.43 1.20
CA GLY A 215 -19.29 28.56 2.67
C GLY A 215 -17.93 28.36 3.33
N VAL A 216 -17.06 27.47 2.79
CA VAL A 216 -15.68 27.28 3.28
C VAL A 216 -14.88 28.57 3.07
N GLU A 217 -14.91 29.15 1.86
CA GLU A 217 -14.26 30.42 1.58
C GLU A 217 -14.78 31.56 2.48
N ALA A 218 -16.10 31.68 2.62
CA ALA A 218 -16.71 32.71 3.45
C ALA A 218 -16.28 32.58 4.93
N ALA A 219 -16.13 31.36 5.45
CA ALA A 219 -15.62 31.11 6.79
C ALA A 219 -14.19 31.64 6.97
N MET A 220 -13.33 31.33 6.02
CA MET A 220 -11.93 31.78 6.05
C MET A 220 -11.83 33.31 5.92
N ARG A 221 -12.59 33.95 5.01
CA ARG A 221 -12.61 35.41 4.86
C ARG A 221 -13.05 36.11 6.11
N ARG A 222 -14.13 35.64 6.77
CA ARG A 222 -14.60 36.19 8.05
C ARG A 222 -13.49 36.12 9.10
N ALA A 223 -12.87 34.94 9.26
CA ALA A 223 -11.83 34.74 10.26
C ALA A 223 -10.62 35.67 10.05
N PHE A 224 -10.16 35.84 8.80
CA PHE A 224 -9.04 36.76 8.52
C PHE A 224 -9.42 38.23 8.61
N THR A 225 -10.64 38.61 8.28
CA THR A 225 -11.15 39.97 8.53
C THR A 225 -11.13 40.26 10.02
N GLU A 226 -11.66 39.37 10.86
CA GLU A 226 -11.61 39.50 12.31
C GLU A 226 -10.16 39.59 12.83
N ALA A 227 -9.24 38.82 12.29
CA ALA A 227 -7.83 38.84 12.66
C ALA A 227 -7.13 40.15 12.26
N GLN A 228 -7.48 40.75 11.12
CA GLN A 228 -6.98 42.09 10.73
C GLN A 228 -7.42 43.17 11.69
N GLU A 229 -8.70 43.20 12.07
CA GLU A 229 -9.23 44.17 13.05
C GLU A 229 -8.60 43.94 14.44
N TYR A 230 -8.41 42.68 14.85
CA TYR A 230 -7.71 42.33 16.09
C TYR A 230 -6.28 42.88 16.09
N ARG A 231 -5.51 42.62 15.04
CA ARG A 231 -4.13 43.12 14.90
C ARG A 231 -4.09 44.63 14.94
N LYS A 232 -4.98 45.30 14.22
CA LYS A 232 -5.11 46.76 14.20
C LYS A 232 -5.38 47.33 15.61
N SER A 233 -6.31 46.74 16.39
CA SER A 233 -6.61 47.17 17.77
C SER A 233 -5.37 47.07 18.68
N TRP A 234 -4.56 46.03 18.57
CA TRP A 234 -3.29 45.89 19.31
C TRP A 234 -2.23 46.90 18.85
N GLU A 235 -2.11 47.19 17.56
CA GLU A 235 -1.20 48.19 17.01
C GLU A 235 -1.62 49.61 17.52
N GLU A 236 -2.90 49.95 17.53
CA GLU A 236 -3.43 51.23 18.04
C GLU A 236 -3.17 51.37 19.53
N HIS A 237 -3.38 50.31 20.30
CA HIS A 237 -3.07 50.30 21.74
C HIS A 237 -1.56 50.52 21.96
N GLY A 238 -0.69 49.81 21.21
CA GLY A 238 0.77 49.98 21.28
C GLY A 238 1.22 51.41 20.97
N LYS A 239 0.65 52.03 19.93
CA LYS A 239 0.93 53.42 19.53
C LYS A 239 0.47 54.41 20.62
N ALA A 240 -0.75 54.21 21.20
CA ALA A 240 -1.27 55.05 22.26
C ALA A 240 -0.39 54.95 23.52
N ARG A 241 0.04 53.75 23.90
CA ARG A 241 0.93 53.52 25.04
C ARG A 241 2.31 54.16 24.84
N ALA A 242 2.87 54.03 23.63
CA ALA A 242 4.15 54.68 23.29
C ALA A 242 4.04 56.21 23.34
N ALA A 243 2.86 56.77 23.07
CA ALA A 243 2.56 58.20 23.20
C ALA A 243 2.23 58.63 24.63
N GLY A 244 2.39 57.79 25.66
CA GLY A 244 2.15 58.07 27.06
C GLY A 244 0.67 58.11 27.46
N LYS A 245 -0.27 57.63 26.59
CA LYS A 245 -1.68 57.56 26.89
C LYS A 245 -1.99 56.33 27.73
N VAL A 246 -2.84 56.48 28.74
CA VAL A 246 -3.38 55.36 29.51
C VAL A 246 -4.55 54.77 28.71
N THR A 247 -4.42 53.54 28.21
CA THR A 247 -5.45 52.81 27.47
C THR A 247 -5.52 51.38 27.98
N GLU A 248 -6.72 50.84 28.04
CA GLU A 248 -6.88 49.42 28.34
C GLU A 248 -6.41 48.55 27.14
N PRO A 249 -5.70 47.46 27.39
CA PRO A 249 -5.32 46.56 26.33
C PRO A 249 -6.55 45.87 25.73
N PRO A 250 -6.52 45.59 24.40
CA PRO A 250 -7.55 44.75 23.80
C PRO A 250 -7.65 43.40 24.51
N ARG A 251 -8.84 42.80 24.54
CA ARG A 251 -9.04 41.46 25.10
C ARG A 251 -8.26 40.46 24.27
N ARG A 252 -7.49 39.60 24.95
CA ARG A 252 -6.78 38.50 24.26
C ARG A 252 -7.78 37.46 23.73
N ASP A 253 -7.58 37.05 22.51
CA ASP A 253 -8.28 35.98 21.83
C ASP A 253 -7.23 35.08 21.16
N LEU A 254 -7.03 33.85 21.67
CA LEU A 254 -5.99 32.94 21.24
C LEU A 254 -6.18 32.49 19.79
N ARG A 255 -7.43 32.40 19.32
CA ARG A 255 -7.74 32.08 17.93
C ARG A 255 -7.29 33.22 17.02
N LEU A 256 -7.62 34.45 17.35
CA LEU A 256 -7.26 35.66 16.57
C LEU A 256 -5.74 35.94 16.64
N GLU A 257 -5.08 35.65 17.79
CA GLU A 257 -3.62 35.72 17.90
C GLU A 257 -2.95 34.80 16.90
N THR A 258 -3.41 33.54 16.77
CA THR A 258 -2.88 32.57 15.80
C THR A 258 -3.09 33.05 14.36
N LEU A 259 -4.28 33.55 14.04
CA LEU A 259 -4.58 34.09 12.70
C LEU A 259 -3.75 35.35 12.39
N ALA A 260 -3.52 36.23 13.40
CA ALA A 260 -2.62 37.36 13.26
C ALA A 260 -1.16 36.94 13.00
N GLY A 261 -0.70 35.85 13.63
CA GLY A 261 0.61 35.26 13.35
C GLY A 261 0.74 34.73 11.91
N ILE A 262 -0.34 34.20 11.31
CA ILE A 262 -0.37 33.86 9.89
C ILE A 262 -0.20 35.11 9.02
N LEU A 263 -0.95 36.18 9.32
CA LEU A 263 -0.86 37.46 8.61
C LEU A 263 0.51 38.13 8.76
N ALA A 264 1.24 37.84 9.84
CA ALA A 264 2.61 38.28 10.06
C ALA A 264 3.68 37.39 9.35
N GLY A 265 3.28 36.26 8.79
CA GLY A 265 4.19 35.29 8.17
C GLY A 265 4.95 34.41 9.16
N GLU A 266 4.58 34.39 10.43
CA GLU A 266 5.21 33.62 11.51
C GLU A 266 4.75 32.17 11.53
N ILE A 267 3.51 31.90 11.09
CA ILE A 267 2.88 30.58 11.09
C ILE A 267 2.68 30.10 9.64
N ARG A 268 3.21 28.93 9.33
CA ARG A 268 3.14 28.32 7.99
C ARG A 268 1.78 27.66 7.80
N VAL A 269 1.13 27.89 6.65
CA VAL A 269 -0.17 27.33 6.33
C VAL A 269 -0.01 26.03 5.52
N HIS A 270 -0.56 24.93 6.02
CA HIS A 270 -0.67 23.62 5.37
C HIS A 270 -2.13 23.35 5.04
N CYS A 271 -2.51 23.38 3.76
CA CYS A 271 -3.91 23.34 3.34
C CYS A 271 -4.28 22.02 2.67
N HIS A 272 -5.13 21.21 3.32
CA HIS A 272 -5.77 20.06 2.69
C HIS A 272 -6.63 20.51 1.51
N CYS A 273 -6.40 19.96 0.33
CA CYS A 273 -7.15 20.25 -0.88
C CYS A 273 -7.03 19.12 -1.90
N TYR A 274 -8.06 18.94 -2.73
CA TYR A 274 -8.04 17.99 -3.85
C TYR A 274 -8.25 18.70 -5.17
N ARG A 275 -9.30 19.52 -5.31
CA ARG A 275 -9.79 20.06 -6.56
C ARG A 275 -9.05 21.32 -7.00
N ALA A 276 -8.85 21.46 -8.30
CA ALA A 276 -8.13 22.58 -8.91
C ALA A 276 -8.80 23.95 -8.64
N ASP A 277 -10.13 24.01 -8.67
CA ASP A 277 -10.89 25.24 -8.39
C ASP A 277 -10.72 25.72 -6.94
N GLU A 278 -10.69 24.80 -5.97
CA GLU A 278 -10.48 25.12 -4.56
C GLU A 278 -9.01 25.48 -4.27
N ILE A 279 -8.06 24.85 -4.97
CA ILE A 279 -6.64 25.24 -4.90
C ILE A 279 -6.46 26.69 -5.33
N LEU A 280 -7.04 27.07 -6.48
CA LEU A 280 -6.99 28.46 -6.96
C LEU A 280 -7.68 29.44 -5.99
N MET A 281 -8.81 29.03 -5.41
CA MET A 281 -9.55 29.84 -4.46
C MET A 281 -8.73 30.16 -3.22
N VAL A 282 -8.10 29.15 -2.59
CA VAL A 282 -7.34 29.37 -1.35
C VAL A 282 -6.05 30.17 -1.60
N MET A 283 -5.39 30.00 -2.74
CA MET A 283 -4.26 30.82 -3.12
C MET A 283 -4.67 32.29 -3.31
N LYS A 284 -5.77 32.54 -4.01
CA LYS A 284 -6.33 33.89 -4.17
C LYS A 284 -6.73 34.52 -2.83
N LEU A 285 -7.34 33.74 -1.94
CA LEU A 285 -7.66 34.23 -0.59
C LEU A 285 -6.37 34.61 0.16
N ALA A 286 -5.33 33.80 0.11
CA ALA A 286 -4.06 34.10 0.75
C ALA A 286 -3.45 35.39 0.23
N GLU A 287 -3.49 35.61 -1.10
CA GLU A 287 -3.04 36.84 -1.75
C GLU A 287 -3.85 38.07 -1.30
N ASP A 288 -5.18 37.95 -1.24
CA ASP A 288 -6.08 39.03 -0.80
C ASP A 288 -5.78 39.50 0.61
N PHE A 289 -5.38 38.58 1.51
CA PHE A 289 -5.03 38.91 2.90
C PHE A 289 -3.54 39.09 3.15
N GLY A 290 -2.68 38.93 2.15
CA GLY A 290 -1.23 39.18 2.21
C GLY A 290 -0.42 38.12 2.93
N PHE A 291 -0.88 36.87 2.97
CA PHE A 291 -0.09 35.75 3.45
C PHE A 291 0.15 34.71 2.34
N LYS A 292 0.92 33.65 2.62
CA LYS A 292 1.22 32.59 1.66
C LYS A 292 0.81 31.22 2.17
N ILE A 293 0.32 30.38 1.26
CA ILE A 293 0.20 28.95 1.52
C ILE A 293 1.59 28.34 1.44
N SER A 294 2.05 27.71 2.52
CA SER A 294 3.38 27.07 2.52
C SER A 294 3.34 25.73 1.80
N THR A 295 2.28 24.94 2.04
CA THR A 295 2.14 23.63 1.41
C THR A 295 0.68 23.30 1.16
N LEU A 296 0.35 22.96 -0.07
CA LEU A 296 -0.90 22.33 -0.45
C LEU A 296 -0.76 20.83 -0.16
N GLN A 297 -1.68 20.31 0.67
CA GLN A 297 -1.64 18.92 1.11
C GLN A 297 -2.59 18.07 0.27
N HIS A 298 -2.14 16.87 -0.13
CA HIS A 298 -2.80 15.95 -1.04
C HIS A 298 -2.86 16.46 -2.48
N VAL A 299 -3.41 17.64 -2.70
CA VAL A 299 -3.37 18.41 -3.94
C VAL A 299 -3.55 17.56 -5.21
N LEU A 300 -4.54 16.63 -5.18
CA LEU A 300 -4.69 15.55 -6.17
C LEU A 300 -4.93 16.04 -7.60
N GLU A 301 -5.48 17.25 -7.77
CA GLU A 301 -5.64 17.93 -9.06
C GLU A 301 -4.59 19.03 -9.30
N GLY A 302 -3.51 19.04 -8.53
CA GLY A 302 -2.44 20.04 -8.69
C GLY A 302 -1.83 20.09 -10.08
N TYR A 303 -1.75 18.94 -10.76
CA TYR A 303 -1.29 18.86 -12.15
C TYR A 303 -2.14 19.68 -13.14
N LYS A 304 -3.38 20.01 -12.81
CA LYS A 304 -4.26 20.87 -13.62
C LYS A 304 -3.90 22.34 -13.53
N VAL A 305 -3.27 22.77 -12.41
CA VAL A 305 -2.98 24.15 -12.05
C VAL A 305 -1.52 24.33 -11.55
N GLY A 306 -0.61 23.48 -12.03
CA GLY A 306 0.80 23.52 -11.65
C GLY A 306 1.49 24.86 -11.85
N PRO A 307 1.34 25.56 -13.01
CA PRO A 307 1.90 26.89 -13.21
C PRO A 307 1.42 27.92 -12.21
N GLU A 308 0.17 27.90 -11.82
CA GLU A 308 -0.41 28.81 -10.84
C GLU A 308 0.14 28.53 -9.42
N ILE A 309 0.30 27.26 -9.04
CA ILE A 309 0.92 26.86 -7.77
C ILE A 309 2.39 27.34 -7.74
N ALA A 310 3.13 27.14 -8.82
CA ALA A 310 4.52 27.59 -8.94
C ALA A 310 4.63 29.11 -8.83
N ALA A 311 3.74 29.85 -9.49
CA ALA A 311 3.71 31.32 -9.43
C ALA A 311 3.38 31.83 -8.02
N HIS A 312 2.46 31.20 -7.29
CA HIS A 312 2.16 31.51 -5.90
C HIS A 312 3.36 31.20 -4.98
N GLY A 313 4.16 30.20 -5.33
CA GLY A 313 5.33 29.74 -4.56
C GLY A 313 4.98 28.76 -3.44
N ALA A 314 3.82 28.17 -3.46
CA ALA A 314 3.45 27.08 -2.56
C ALA A 314 4.19 25.78 -2.90
N GLY A 315 4.57 25.01 -1.89
CA GLY A 315 4.92 23.60 -2.06
C GLY A 315 3.67 22.75 -2.24
N ALA A 316 3.84 21.56 -2.78
CA ALA A 316 2.78 20.57 -2.96
C ALA A 316 3.21 19.24 -2.34
N SER A 317 2.39 18.68 -1.46
CA SER A 317 2.61 17.37 -0.86
C SER A 317 1.48 16.44 -1.30
N THR A 318 1.78 15.38 -2.07
CA THR A 318 0.76 14.57 -2.73
C THR A 318 0.92 13.08 -2.45
N PHE A 319 -0.09 12.30 -2.80
CA PHE A 319 -0.02 10.84 -2.91
C PHE A 319 0.47 10.42 -4.29
N SER A 320 1.06 9.24 -4.39
CA SER A 320 1.48 8.70 -5.69
C SER A 320 0.31 8.20 -6.51
N ASP A 321 -0.69 7.53 -5.88
CA ASP A 321 -1.70 6.83 -6.65
C ASP A 321 -3.07 6.68 -5.95
N TRP A 322 -3.37 7.47 -4.93
CA TRP A 322 -4.69 7.46 -4.29
C TRP A 322 -5.74 8.09 -5.22
N TRP A 323 -6.73 7.31 -5.58
CA TRP A 323 -7.84 7.73 -6.43
C TRP A 323 -9.07 6.83 -6.18
N GLY A 324 -10.26 7.21 -6.70
CA GLY A 324 -11.44 6.36 -6.67
C GLY A 324 -12.11 6.17 -5.29
N PHE A 325 -11.53 6.67 -4.19
CA PHE A 325 -12.13 6.53 -2.86
C PHE A 325 -13.16 7.62 -2.54
N LYS A 326 -13.08 8.78 -3.21
CA LYS A 326 -14.01 9.91 -3.12
C LYS A 326 -14.27 10.52 -4.49
N ILE A 327 -15.41 11.21 -4.64
CA ILE A 327 -15.72 11.92 -5.89
C ILE A 327 -14.69 13.03 -6.18
N GLU A 328 -14.24 13.76 -5.18
CA GLU A 328 -13.23 14.81 -5.34
C GLU A 328 -11.80 14.29 -5.57
N ALA A 329 -11.58 12.98 -5.41
CA ALA A 329 -10.31 12.31 -5.71
C ALA A 329 -10.35 11.54 -7.05
N TYR A 330 -11.46 11.56 -7.77
CA TYR A 330 -11.66 10.73 -8.96
C TYR A 330 -10.78 11.13 -10.14
N ASP A 331 -10.34 12.38 -10.19
CA ASP A 331 -9.39 12.90 -11.20
C ASP A 331 -7.91 12.81 -10.74
N ALA A 332 -7.62 12.19 -9.59
CA ALA A 332 -6.24 11.94 -9.19
C ALA A 332 -5.52 11.02 -10.19
N THR A 333 -4.24 11.28 -10.42
CA THR A 333 -3.42 10.52 -11.37
C THR A 333 -2.02 10.31 -10.81
N PRO A 334 -1.38 9.14 -11.03
CA PRO A 334 -0.01 8.90 -10.57
C PRO A 334 1.05 9.77 -11.26
N TRP A 335 0.68 10.54 -12.28
CA TRP A 335 1.56 11.54 -12.92
C TRP A 335 1.55 12.89 -12.19
N ASN A 336 0.67 13.08 -11.18
CA ASN A 336 0.47 14.38 -10.53
C ASN A 336 1.79 14.99 -10.01
N ALA A 337 2.58 14.22 -9.25
CA ALA A 337 3.85 14.69 -8.70
C ALA A 337 4.81 15.16 -9.80
N ALA A 338 4.95 14.39 -10.88
CA ALA A 338 5.85 14.71 -11.97
C ALA A 338 5.40 15.95 -12.75
N LEU A 339 4.11 16.07 -13.07
CA LEU A 339 3.57 17.22 -13.82
C LEU A 339 3.68 18.52 -13.02
N MET A 340 3.46 18.48 -11.71
CA MET A 340 3.70 19.64 -10.84
C MET A 340 5.20 20.00 -10.78
N ALA A 341 6.09 19.00 -10.70
CA ALA A 341 7.53 19.23 -10.72
C ALA A 341 8.00 19.81 -12.07
N GLU A 342 7.47 19.34 -13.21
CA GLU A 342 7.68 19.92 -14.55
C GLU A 342 7.23 21.40 -14.60
N ALA A 343 6.18 21.77 -13.87
CA ALA A 343 5.69 23.14 -13.75
C ALA A 343 6.54 24.02 -12.79
N GLY A 344 7.56 23.47 -12.14
CA GLY A 344 8.44 24.20 -11.21
C GLY A 344 7.99 24.22 -9.75
N VAL A 345 6.99 23.41 -9.38
CA VAL A 345 6.52 23.29 -7.99
C VAL A 345 7.49 22.43 -7.18
N VAL A 346 7.77 22.82 -5.94
CA VAL A 346 8.48 21.96 -4.97
C VAL A 346 7.52 20.88 -4.48
N VAL A 347 7.68 19.66 -5.01
CA VAL A 347 6.76 18.55 -4.72
C VAL A 347 7.37 17.61 -3.67
N SER A 348 6.55 17.19 -2.70
CA SER A 348 6.83 16.07 -1.80
C SER A 348 5.74 15.00 -1.88
N LEU A 349 6.06 13.83 -1.37
CA LEU A 349 5.12 12.74 -1.15
C LEU A 349 4.84 12.61 0.34
N ASN A 350 3.60 12.28 0.69
CA ASN A 350 3.18 12.09 2.08
C ASN A 350 2.37 10.80 2.25
N SER A 351 2.18 10.39 3.49
CA SER A 351 1.44 9.18 3.81
C SER A 351 -0.03 9.41 4.14
N ASP A 352 -0.34 10.38 4.98
CA ASP A 352 -1.67 10.52 5.64
C ASP A 352 -2.16 9.17 6.25
N SER A 353 -1.22 8.30 6.63
CA SER A 353 -1.50 6.94 7.07
C SER A 353 -0.34 6.38 7.90
N ASP A 354 -0.65 5.74 9.02
CA ASP A 354 0.29 5.02 9.88
C ASP A 354 0.85 3.73 9.24
N GLU A 355 0.19 3.24 8.18
CA GLU A 355 0.69 2.15 7.36
C GLU A 355 1.61 2.66 6.24
N LEU A 356 1.16 3.60 5.41
CA LEU A 356 1.89 4.06 4.23
C LEU A 356 3.22 4.76 4.59
N ILE A 357 3.29 5.46 5.74
CA ILE A 357 4.51 6.10 6.24
C ILE A 357 5.70 5.12 6.32
N ARG A 358 5.45 3.84 6.51
CA ARG A 358 6.43 2.78 6.68
C ARG A 358 7.18 2.43 5.39
N HIS A 359 6.68 2.85 4.23
CA HIS A 359 7.25 2.53 2.91
C HIS A 359 7.13 3.68 1.89
N LEU A 360 7.26 4.94 2.34
CA LEU A 360 7.26 6.12 1.46
C LEU A 360 8.29 6.04 0.32
N TYR A 361 9.37 5.29 0.48
CA TYR A 361 10.34 5.05 -0.57
C TYR A 361 9.76 4.30 -1.79
N ILE A 362 8.73 3.46 -1.59
CA ILE A 362 7.99 2.82 -2.69
C ILE A 362 7.14 3.87 -3.43
N GLU A 363 6.55 4.80 -2.69
CA GLU A 363 5.80 5.91 -3.29
C GLU A 363 6.70 6.80 -4.16
N ALA A 364 7.94 7.06 -3.69
CA ALA A 364 8.94 7.76 -4.49
C ALA A 364 9.30 7.00 -5.78
N ALA A 365 9.44 5.68 -5.72
CA ALA A 365 9.68 4.86 -6.90
C ALA A 365 8.54 4.95 -7.95
N LYS A 366 7.28 5.13 -7.52
CA LYS A 366 6.15 5.35 -8.43
C LYS A 366 6.26 6.66 -9.20
N ALA A 367 6.83 7.73 -8.60
CA ALA A 367 7.11 8.97 -9.32
C ALA A 367 8.12 8.76 -10.47
N VAL A 368 9.12 7.89 -10.27
CA VAL A 368 10.03 7.47 -11.35
C VAL A 368 9.27 6.69 -12.41
N LYS A 369 8.50 5.66 -12.01
CA LYS A 369 7.74 4.81 -12.92
C LYS A 369 6.80 5.60 -13.82
N TYR A 370 5.88 6.32 -13.21
CA TYR A 370 4.80 6.99 -13.95
C TYR A 370 5.27 8.31 -14.57
N GLY A 371 5.99 9.14 -13.82
CA GLY A 371 6.39 10.47 -14.24
C GLY A 371 7.68 10.54 -15.04
N GLY A 372 8.58 9.57 -14.89
CA GLY A 372 9.94 9.65 -15.44
C GLY A 372 10.82 10.64 -14.67
N VAL A 373 10.47 10.95 -13.43
CA VAL A 373 11.28 11.76 -12.52
C VAL A 373 12.62 11.05 -12.28
N SER A 374 13.71 11.78 -12.16
CA SER A 374 15.01 11.19 -11.84
C SER A 374 14.98 10.55 -10.44
N GLU A 375 15.77 9.49 -10.22
CA GLU A 375 15.88 8.83 -8.92
C GLU A 375 16.26 9.82 -7.81
N THR A 376 17.18 10.74 -8.09
CA THR A 376 17.57 11.79 -7.14
C THR A 376 16.40 12.69 -6.78
N GLU A 377 15.61 13.14 -7.75
CA GLU A 377 14.47 14.00 -7.46
C GLU A 377 13.35 13.22 -6.76
N ALA A 378 13.10 11.96 -7.12
CA ALA A 378 12.17 11.11 -6.41
C ALA A 378 12.54 10.93 -4.93
N LEU A 379 13.81 10.70 -4.62
CA LEU A 379 14.30 10.64 -3.23
C LEU A 379 14.22 12.02 -2.54
N ARG A 380 14.42 13.13 -3.24
CA ARG A 380 14.21 14.48 -2.69
C ARG A 380 12.74 14.74 -2.37
N MET A 381 11.79 14.13 -3.07
CA MET A 381 10.36 14.23 -2.76
C MET A 381 9.99 13.66 -1.39
N ILE A 382 10.83 12.81 -0.81
CA ILE A 382 10.62 12.24 0.53
C ILE A 382 11.70 12.66 1.55
N THR A 383 12.57 13.61 1.21
CA THR A 383 13.66 14.07 2.08
C THR A 383 13.80 15.60 2.06
N LEU A 384 14.48 16.17 1.06
CA LEU A 384 14.78 17.60 0.96
C LEU A 384 13.53 18.46 0.71
N ASN A 385 12.62 18.01 -0.16
CA ASN A 385 11.45 18.81 -0.52
C ASN A 385 10.48 18.97 0.67
N PRO A 386 10.10 17.91 1.42
CA PRO A 386 9.33 18.10 2.65
C PRO A 386 10.10 18.95 3.69
N ALA A 387 11.43 18.81 3.81
CA ALA A 387 12.22 19.67 4.69
C ALA A 387 12.11 21.17 4.33
N ARG A 388 12.08 21.50 3.03
CA ARG A 388 11.84 22.87 2.54
C ARG A 388 10.44 23.36 2.89
N GLN A 389 9.43 22.52 2.66
CA GLN A 389 8.03 22.83 2.94
C GLN A 389 7.80 23.07 4.43
N LEU A 390 8.50 22.35 5.30
CA LEU A 390 8.42 22.50 6.77
C LEU A 390 9.36 23.60 7.31
N GLY A 391 10.23 24.17 6.49
CA GLY A 391 11.19 25.20 6.91
C GLY A 391 12.38 24.66 7.72
N ILE A 392 12.72 23.38 7.60
CA ILE A 392 13.79 22.72 8.34
C ILE A 392 14.96 22.24 7.45
N ALA A 393 14.99 22.64 6.17
CA ALA A 393 15.99 22.18 5.20
C ALA A 393 17.44 22.60 5.52
N SER A 394 17.64 23.63 6.34
CA SER A 394 18.96 23.97 6.87
C SER A 394 19.52 22.92 7.84
N ARG A 395 18.66 22.07 8.40
CA ARG A 395 19.00 21.09 9.42
C ARG A 395 19.03 19.65 8.90
N VAL A 396 18.12 19.29 7.99
CA VAL A 396 17.89 17.91 7.50
C VAL A 396 17.61 17.87 5.99
N GLY A 397 17.38 16.69 5.44
CA GLY A 397 16.94 16.44 4.05
C GLY A 397 18.06 16.20 3.05
N THR A 398 19.34 16.43 3.43
CA THR A 398 20.53 16.07 2.65
C THR A 398 21.64 15.65 3.60
N ILE A 399 22.62 14.86 3.11
CA ILE A 399 23.84 14.52 3.87
C ILE A 399 24.90 15.59 3.58
N GLU A 400 24.98 16.57 4.45
CA GLU A 400 25.92 17.68 4.37
C GLU A 400 26.51 18.01 5.74
N GLN A 401 27.77 18.44 5.78
CA GLN A 401 28.44 18.84 7.02
C GLN A 401 27.63 19.91 7.76
N GLY A 402 27.50 19.77 9.07
CA GLY A 402 26.78 20.67 9.97
C GLY A 402 25.29 20.35 10.14
N LYS A 403 24.69 19.54 9.27
CA LYS A 403 23.30 19.11 9.41
C LYS A 403 23.15 18.05 10.50
N ASP A 404 21.92 17.87 10.96
CA ASP A 404 21.56 16.79 11.89
C ASP A 404 21.83 15.43 11.21
N ALA A 405 22.34 14.49 11.97
CA ALA A 405 22.60 13.14 11.47
C ALA A 405 21.34 12.28 11.52
N ASP A 406 20.32 12.72 10.79
CA ASP A 406 19.08 12.00 10.56
C ASP A 406 19.23 11.19 9.27
N LEU A 407 19.43 9.87 9.39
CA LEU A 407 19.86 9.00 8.29
C LEU A 407 19.02 7.73 8.23
N ALA A 408 18.76 7.25 7.02
CA ALA A 408 18.17 5.95 6.74
C ALA A 408 19.17 5.05 6.00
N ILE A 409 19.35 3.82 6.46
CA ILE A 409 20.30 2.84 5.93
C ILE A 409 19.53 1.65 5.39
N PHE A 410 19.75 1.36 4.11
CA PHE A 410 19.08 0.27 3.37
C PHE A 410 20.07 -0.81 2.95
N ASN A 411 19.59 -2.06 2.84
CA ASN A 411 20.39 -3.17 2.32
C ASN A 411 20.47 -3.22 0.79
N GLY A 412 19.91 -2.24 0.09
CA GLY A 412 19.90 -2.09 -1.36
C GLY A 412 19.52 -0.67 -1.75
N HIS A 413 19.12 -0.46 -3.01
CA HIS A 413 18.67 0.87 -3.45
C HIS A 413 17.28 1.19 -2.88
N PRO A 414 17.06 2.35 -2.25
CA PRO A 414 15.78 2.66 -1.59
C PRO A 414 14.55 2.58 -2.51
N LEU A 415 14.69 2.88 -3.80
CA LEU A 415 13.58 2.83 -4.76
C LEU A 415 13.24 1.41 -5.26
N SER A 416 13.99 0.39 -4.86
CA SER A 416 13.62 -1.01 -5.14
C SER A 416 12.72 -1.54 -4.03
N PRO A 417 11.57 -2.16 -4.34
CA PRO A 417 10.68 -2.74 -3.34
C PRO A 417 11.27 -3.96 -2.63
N PHE A 418 12.39 -4.49 -3.13
CA PHE A 418 13.15 -5.57 -2.49
C PHE A 418 14.11 -5.06 -1.42
N SER A 419 14.37 -3.75 -1.36
CA SER A 419 15.24 -3.15 -0.36
C SER A 419 14.47 -2.89 0.94
N ARG A 420 15.18 -3.01 2.06
CA ARG A 420 14.64 -2.79 3.39
C ARG A 420 15.51 -1.82 4.16
N CYS A 421 14.87 -0.95 4.93
CA CYS A 421 15.59 -0.20 5.93
C CYS A 421 16.13 -1.15 7.01
N VAL A 422 17.43 -1.11 7.25
CA VAL A 422 18.11 -1.96 8.23
C VAL A 422 18.49 -1.19 9.49
N MET A 423 18.63 0.13 9.37
CA MET A 423 18.93 0.99 10.50
C MET A 423 18.46 2.43 10.22
N THR A 424 17.96 3.10 11.25
CA THR A 424 17.58 4.51 11.20
C THR A 424 18.23 5.26 12.34
N LEU A 425 18.87 6.38 12.02
CA LEU A 425 19.49 7.28 12.97
C LEU A 425 18.73 8.60 13.04
N VAL A 426 18.53 9.10 14.25
CA VAL A 426 18.02 10.45 14.52
C VAL A 426 19.01 11.15 15.44
N ASP A 427 19.50 12.30 15.04
CA ASP A 427 20.59 13.01 15.73
C ASP A 427 21.80 12.10 16.02
N GLY A 428 22.11 11.23 15.05
CA GLY A 428 23.22 10.28 15.16
C GLY A 428 23.01 9.12 16.13
N GLU A 429 21.89 9.07 16.86
CA GLU A 429 21.52 7.93 17.72
C GLU A 429 20.67 6.94 16.92
N VAL A 430 20.93 5.65 17.11
CA VAL A 430 20.16 4.58 16.47
C VAL A 430 18.80 4.50 17.13
N VAL A 431 17.73 4.79 16.37
CA VAL A 431 16.33 4.70 16.83
C VAL A 431 15.63 3.43 16.34
N PHE A 432 16.13 2.85 15.28
CA PHE A 432 15.71 1.55 14.77
C PHE A 432 16.92 0.75 14.28
N GLU A 433 16.95 -0.52 14.63
CA GLU A 433 17.95 -1.48 14.15
C GLU A 433 17.23 -2.80 13.88
N ARG A 434 17.30 -3.26 12.60
CA ARG A 434 16.70 -4.54 12.23
C ARG A 434 17.50 -5.67 12.85
N ARG A 435 16.83 -6.63 13.46
CA ARG A 435 17.46 -7.86 13.92
C ARG A 435 18.12 -8.57 12.73
N LYS A 436 19.29 -9.18 12.96
CA LYS A 436 19.98 -9.97 11.95
C LYS A 436 19.19 -11.25 11.69
N ASP A 437 18.30 -11.22 10.73
CA ASP A 437 17.66 -12.42 10.21
C ASP A 437 18.65 -13.08 9.24
N ALA A 438 19.06 -14.31 9.57
CA ALA A 438 20.08 -15.04 8.80
C ALA A 438 19.65 -15.36 7.35
N ASP A 439 18.37 -15.30 7.04
CA ASP A 439 17.78 -15.77 5.78
C ASP A 439 17.47 -14.67 4.76
N LEU A 440 17.84 -13.41 5.03
CA LEU A 440 17.46 -12.31 4.16
C LEU A 440 18.60 -11.97 3.20
N ALA A 441 18.59 -12.60 2.03
CA ALA A 441 19.51 -12.29 0.95
C ALA A 441 19.53 -10.77 0.68
N THR A 442 20.73 -10.22 0.49
CA THR A 442 20.88 -8.85 -0.01
C THR A 442 20.23 -8.79 -1.38
N PRO A 443 19.20 -7.94 -1.59
CA PRO A 443 18.56 -7.86 -2.88
C PRO A 443 19.58 -7.43 -3.93
N GLY A 444 19.61 -8.16 -5.05
CA GLY A 444 20.36 -7.69 -6.21
C GLY A 444 19.85 -6.31 -6.59
N PHE A 445 20.76 -5.36 -6.72
CA PHE A 445 20.44 -4.00 -7.14
C PHE A 445 19.82 -4.02 -8.53
N ALA A 446 18.60 -3.52 -8.69
CA ALA A 446 18.09 -3.18 -10.01
C ALA A 446 18.85 -1.95 -10.51
N PRO A 447 19.57 -2.04 -11.64
CA PRO A 447 20.34 -0.92 -12.11
C PRO A 447 19.44 0.29 -12.38
N ALA A 448 19.87 1.44 -11.90
CA ALA A 448 19.36 2.73 -12.29
C ALA A 448 19.35 2.88 -13.82
N GLY A 449 18.36 3.53 -14.38
CA GLY A 449 18.44 4.03 -15.74
C GLY A 449 18.02 3.09 -16.85
N ARG A 450 17.01 2.21 -16.63
CA ARG A 450 16.29 1.64 -17.79
C ARG A 450 15.53 2.76 -18.48
N ALA A 451 15.83 2.99 -19.76
CA ALA A 451 15.06 3.94 -20.56
C ALA A 451 13.59 3.52 -20.54
N ARG A 452 12.73 4.41 -20.06
CA ARG A 452 11.29 4.23 -20.08
C ARG A 452 10.84 3.93 -21.50
N ARG A 453 10.10 2.83 -21.70
CA ARG A 453 9.53 2.51 -22.99
C ARG A 453 8.04 2.86 -23.02
N ALA A 454 7.61 3.51 -24.11
CA ALA A 454 6.21 3.72 -24.39
C ALA A 454 5.51 2.35 -24.64
N PRO A 455 4.19 2.28 -24.43
CA PRO A 455 3.42 1.12 -24.84
C PRO A 455 3.67 0.78 -26.31
N LEU A 456 3.75 -0.51 -26.63
CA LEU A 456 3.96 -0.97 -27.99
C LEU A 456 2.68 -0.73 -28.82
N ALA A 457 2.85 -0.19 -30.03
CA ALA A 457 1.77 -0.11 -31.01
C ALA A 457 1.66 -1.47 -31.73
N ILE A 458 0.78 -2.33 -31.24
CA ILE A 458 0.57 -3.67 -31.81
C ILE A 458 -0.65 -3.66 -32.72
N PRO A 459 -0.51 -3.95 -34.03
CA PRO A 459 -1.65 -4.02 -34.95
C PRO A 459 -2.55 -5.22 -34.60
N LYS A 460 -3.83 -5.12 -34.89
CA LYS A 460 -4.76 -6.26 -34.77
C LYS A 460 -4.42 -7.32 -35.80
N ALA A 461 -4.26 -8.57 -35.35
CA ALA A 461 -4.02 -9.72 -36.20
C ALA A 461 -4.60 -10.99 -35.54
N ASP A 462 -4.70 -12.07 -36.29
CA ASP A 462 -5.17 -13.38 -35.77
C ASP A 462 -4.06 -14.19 -35.11
N ALA A 463 -2.81 -13.89 -35.42
CA ALA A 463 -1.64 -14.57 -34.87
C ALA A 463 -0.47 -13.61 -34.69
N TYR A 464 0.28 -13.83 -33.63
CA TYR A 464 1.47 -13.05 -33.27
C TYR A 464 2.67 -13.94 -32.95
N ALA A 465 3.86 -13.44 -33.21
CA ALA A 465 5.11 -14.00 -32.70
C ALA A 465 5.90 -12.89 -31.99
N VAL A 466 6.15 -13.04 -30.71
CA VAL A 466 7.07 -12.17 -29.96
C VAL A 466 8.45 -12.81 -30.01
N THR A 467 9.38 -12.21 -30.75
CA THR A 467 10.73 -12.73 -30.96
C THR A 467 11.76 -12.04 -30.08
N ASN A 468 12.91 -12.63 -29.88
CA ASN A 468 14.05 -12.07 -29.12
C ASN A 468 13.67 -11.63 -27.67
N VAL A 469 12.64 -12.22 -27.09
CA VAL A 469 12.12 -11.89 -25.76
C VAL A 469 12.60 -12.85 -24.69
N ALA A 470 12.96 -12.36 -23.50
CA ALA A 470 13.20 -13.21 -22.34
C ALA A 470 11.84 -13.74 -21.83
N ILE A 471 11.65 -15.07 -21.83
CA ILE A 471 10.37 -15.68 -21.48
C ILE A 471 10.46 -16.35 -20.12
N TYR A 472 9.55 -15.99 -19.22
CA TYR A 472 9.42 -16.51 -17.86
C TYR A 472 8.10 -17.27 -17.70
N PRO A 473 8.08 -18.59 -17.96
CA PRO A 473 6.86 -19.39 -17.95
C PRO A 473 6.22 -19.54 -16.56
N VAL A 474 6.98 -19.42 -15.48
CA VAL A 474 6.76 -19.62 -14.04
C VAL A 474 6.58 -21.08 -13.61
N ASP A 475 6.15 -21.98 -14.48
CA ASP A 475 6.06 -23.44 -14.25
C ASP A 475 7.12 -24.25 -15.00
N ALA A 476 7.98 -23.57 -15.76
CA ALA A 476 9.11 -24.14 -16.48
C ALA A 476 10.34 -23.20 -16.40
N PRO A 477 11.55 -23.68 -16.73
CA PRO A 477 12.74 -22.83 -16.75
C PRO A 477 12.58 -21.64 -17.72
N PRO A 478 13.18 -20.47 -17.38
CA PRO A 478 13.17 -19.30 -18.26
C PRO A 478 13.90 -19.55 -19.58
N VAL A 479 13.46 -18.93 -20.66
CA VAL A 479 14.12 -18.90 -21.97
C VAL A 479 14.72 -17.51 -22.17
N PRO A 480 16.05 -17.32 -22.09
CA PRO A 480 16.68 -15.98 -22.06
C PRO A 480 16.44 -15.11 -23.31
N ALA A 481 16.33 -15.74 -24.47
CA ALA A 481 15.99 -15.09 -25.74
C ALA A 481 15.18 -16.07 -26.59
N GLY A 482 13.90 -15.93 -26.63
CA GLY A 482 12.99 -16.88 -27.26
C GLY A 482 12.01 -16.23 -28.22
N THR A 483 11.22 -17.10 -28.84
CA THR A 483 10.05 -16.77 -29.64
C THR A 483 8.83 -17.39 -28.99
N LEU A 484 7.83 -16.55 -28.67
CA LEU A 484 6.54 -16.96 -28.18
C LEU A 484 5.51 -16.73 -29.28
N VAL A 485 4.84 -17.79 -29.72
CA VAL A 485 3.85 -17.75 -30.79
C VAL A 485 2.44 -17.84 -30.22
N ILE A 486 1.59 -16.94 -30.63
CA ILE A 486 0.18 -16.83 -30.24
C ILE A 486 -0.69 -17.06 -31.48
N ARG A 487 -1.63 -18.00 -31.39
CA ARG A 487 -2.62 -18.28 -32.43
C ARG A 487 -3.95 -18.68 -31.79
N ASP A 488 -5.05 -18.23 -32.35
CA ASP A 488 -6.43 -18.56 -31.90
C ASP A 488 -6.63 -18.34 -30.38
N GLY A 489 -6.07 -17.26 -29.87
CA GLY A 489 -6.17 -16.89 -28.44
C GLY A 489 -5.27 -17.71 -27.50
N LYS A 490 -4.48 -18.63 -28.01
CA LYS A 490 -3.66 -19.55 -27.20
C LYS A 490 -2.18 -19.40 -27.52
N ILE A 491 -1.35 -19.87 -26.58
CA ILE A 491 0.06 -20.04 -26.79
C ILE A 491 0.24 -21.30 -27.66
N GLU A 492 0.66 -21.10 -28.91
CA GLU A 492 0.94 -22.19 -29.86
C GLU A 492 2.28 -22.85 -29.54
N SER A 493 3.31 -22.04 -29.31
CA SER A 493 4.65 -22.56 -28.99
C SER A 493 5.51 -21.54 -28.22
N ILE A 494 6.49 -22.09 -27.51
CA ILE A 494 7.58 -21.33 -26.85
C ILE A 494 8.88 -22.05 -27.20
N GLY A 495 9.88 -21.32 -27.69
CA GLY A 495 11.18 -21.91 -28.05
C GLY A 495 12.16 -20.85 -28.53
N THR A 496 13.25 -21.31 -29.15
CA THR A 496 14.32 -20.47 -29.74
C THR A 496 14.23 -20.37 -31.26
N GLY A 497 13.18 -20.92 -31.87
CA GLY A 497 12.96 -20.92 -33.31
C GLY A 497 12.60 -19.56 -33.89
N ALA A 498 12.70 -19.44 -35.21
CA ALA A 498 12.21 -18.28 -35.95
C ALA A 498 10.67 -18.19 -35.86
N ALA A 499 10.12 -16.96 -36.06
CA ALA A 499 8.69 -16.79 -36.20
C ALA A 499 8.13 -17.57 -37.39
N PRO A 500 7.00 -18.29 -37.26
CA PRO A 500 6.33 -18.94 -38.39
C PRO A 500 5.90 -17.93 -39.46
N GLU A 501 5.69 -18.41 -40.67
CA GLU A 501 5.08 -17.59 -41.73
C GLU A 501 3.61 -17.23 -41.40
N GLY A 502 3.19 -16.08 -41.86
CA GLY A 502 1.81 -15.61 -41.73
C GLY A 502 1.41 -15.11 -40.35
N VAL A 503 2.37 -14.85 -39.46
CA VAL A 503 2.14 -14.23 -38.13
C VAL A 503 2.65 -12.80 -38.09
N THR A 504 1.98 -11.94 -37.30
CA THR A 504 2.49 -10.60 -37.01
C THR A 504 3.65 -10.68 -36.03
N VAL A 505 4.84 -10.24 -36.45
CA VAL A 505 6.05 -10.29 -35.64
C VAL A 505 6.18 -9.04 -34.78
N ILE A 506 6.43 -9.25 -33.50
CA ILE A 506 6.72 -8.22 -32.48
C ILE A 506 8.15 -8.44 -32.02
N ASP A 507 9.04 -7.46 -32.24
CA ASP A 507 10.39 -7.52 -31.71
C ASP A 507 10.39 -7.27 -30.20
N GLY A 508 10.72 -8.30 -29.43
CA GLY A 508 10.81 -8.29 -27.98
C GLY A 508 12.22 -8.03 -27.45
N THR A 509 13.15 -7.56 -28.29
CA THR A 509 14.54 -7.26 -27.85
C THR A 509 14.56 -6.35 -26.62
N GLY A 510 15.18 -6.82 -25.55
CA GLY A 510 15.27 -6.12 -24.25
C GLY A 510 13.97 -6.12 -23.45
N LEU A 511 12.98 -6.90 -23.85
CA LEU A 511 11.74 -7.12 -23.11
C LEU A 511 11.73 -8.49 -22.44
N SER A 512 10.84 -8.61 -21.45
CA SER A 512 10.54 -9.86 -20.77
C SER A 512 9.05 -10.19 -20.89
N ALA A 513 8.73 -11.45 -21.17
CA ALA A 513 7.36 -11.96 -21.22
C ALA A 513 7.04 -12.75 -19.96
N TYR A 514 5.95 -12.41 -19.29
CA TYR A 514 5.43 -13.09 -18.10
C TYR A 514 3.97 -13.49 -18.33
N PRO A 515 3.43 -14.47 -17.57
CA PRO A 515 1.99 -14.68 -17.49
C PRO A 515 1.30 -13.40 -17.01
N GLY A 516 0.09 -13.18 -17.47
CA GLY A 516 -0.75 -12.12 -16.93
C GLY A 516 -0.98 -12.32 -15.42
N LEU A 517 -0.93 -11.22 -14.68
CA LEU A 517 -1.08 -11.24 -13.23
C LEU A 517 -2.53 -11.53 -12.83
N ILE A 518 -2.70 -12.27 -11.73
CA ILE A 518 -3.99 -12.69 -11.20
C ILE A 518 -4.15 -12.18 -9.77
N ASP A 519 -5.09 -11.26 -9.55
CA ASP A 519 -5.43 -10.84 -8.19
C ASP A 519 -6.47 -11.77 -7.57
N SER A 520 -6.12 -12.33 -6.42
CA SER A 520 -6.97 -13.31 -5.74
C SER A 520 -8.02 -12.69 -4.80
N GLY A 521 -8.27 -11.37 -4.89
CA GLY A 521 -9.33 -10.75 -4.08
C GLY A 521 -9.48 -9.26 -4.32
N THR A 522 -10.52 -8.85 -5.03
CA THR A 522 -10.88 -7.45 -5.31
C THR A 522 -12.40 -7.24 -5.29
N ALA A 523 -12.82 -5.97 -5.51
CA ALA A 523 -14.18 -5.59 -5.85
C ALA A 523 -14.24 -4.86 -7.22
N ILE A 524 -13.26 -5.14 -8.12
CA ILE A 524 -13.24 -4.54 -9.47
C ILE A 524 -14.52 -4.90 -10.22
N GLY A 525 -15.16 -3.88 -10.80
CA GLY A 525 -16.42 -3.99 -11.51
C GLY A 525 -17.66 -3.91 -10.62
N LEU A 526 -17.52 -3.98 -9.29
CA LEU A 526 -18.60 -3.79 -8.32
C LEU A 526 -18.54 -2.43 -7.63
N THR A 527 -17.40 -1.79 -7.62
CA THR A 527 -17.18 -0.49 -6.98
C THR A 527 -16.45 0.43 -7.93
N GLU A 528 -16.95 1.69 -8.10
CA GLU A 528 -16.28 2.71 -8.91
C GLU A 528 -15.73 3.84 -8.03
N ILE A 529 -16.53 4.40 -7.10
CA ILE A 529 -16.10 5.44 -6.17
C ILE A 529 -16.50 5.04 -4.75
N GLY A 530 -15.53 4.73 -3.92
CA GLY A 530 -15.75 4.12 -2.61
C GLY A 530 -16.70 4.88 -1.67
N SER A 531 -16.72 6.23 -1.70
CA SER A 531 -17.62 7.05 -0.88
C SER A 531 -18.98 7.35 -1.52
N VAL A 532 -19.23 6.91 -2.75
CA VAL A 532 -20.48 7.19 -3.49
C VAL A 532 -21.34 5.93 -3.53
N HIS A 533 -22.34 5.86 -2.67
CA HIS A 533 -23.21 4.69 -2.49
C HIS A 533 -23.77 4.14 -3.81
N GLY A 534 -24.24 5.00 -4.72
CA GLY A 534 -24.82 4.61 -6.01
C GLY A 534 -23.81 4.00 -7.02
N THR A 535 -22.53 3.87 -6.66
CA THR A 535 -21.49 3.25 -7.47
C THR A 535 -20.88 2.01 -6.81
N ARG A 536 -21.56 1.48 -5.75
CA ARG A 536 -21.08 0.38 -4.94
C ARG A 536 -22.11 -0.74 -4.90
N ASP A 537 -21.78 -1.85 -5.54
CA ASP A 537 -22.58 -3.07 -5.62
C ASP A 537 -21.92 -4.28 -4.92
N GLU A 538 -20.87 -4.03 -4.10
CA GLU A 538 -20.19 -5.08 -3.36
C GLU A 538 -20.86 -5.46 -2.03
N THR A 539 -21.88 -4.73 -1.59
CA THR A 539 -22.54 -4.97 -0.30
C THR A 539 -24.04 -4.86 -0.42
N GLU A 540 -24.75 -5.94 -0.07
CA GLU A 540 -26.21 -5.97 -0.01
C GLU A 540 -26.69 -5.97 1.44
N ILE A 541 -27.96 -5.53 1.64
CA ILE A 541 -28.64 -5.59 2.94
C ILE A 541 -29.08 -7.02 3.24
N GLY A 542 -28.80 -7.50 4.44
CA GLY A 542 -29.19 -8.83 4.91
C GLY A 542 -28.02 -9.67 5.39
N THR A 543 -28.32 -10.69 6.14
CA THR A 543 -27.31 -11.53 6.81
C THR A 543 -26.87 -12.70 5.94
N PHE A 544 -27.82 -13.33 5.20
CA PHE A 544 -27.58 -14.54 4.41
C PHE A 544 -28.07 -14.34 2.98
N GLN A 545 -27.14 -14.18 2.03
CA GLN A 545 -27.39 -13.88 0.62
C GLN A 545 -26.64 -14.85 -0.32
N PRO A 546 -26.73 -16.18 -0.14
CA PRO A 546 -25.95 -17.14 -0.92
C PRO A 546 -26.37 -17.23 -2.39
N ASP A 547 -27.53 -16.73 -2.77
CA ASP A 547 -28.10 -16.71 -4.11
C ASP A 547 -27.66 -15.49 -4.94
N LEU A 548 -27.01 -14.49 -4.34
CA LEU A 548 -26.44 -13.38 -5.08
C LEU A 548 -25.26 -13.83 -5.95
N LEU A 549 -25.29 -13.44 -7.21
CA LEU A 549 -24.24 -13.70 -8.18
C LEU A 549 -23.50 -12.40 -8.49
N THR A 550 -22.21 -12.35 -8.22
CA THR A 550 -21.36 -11.20 -8.51
C THR A 550 -21.42 -10.78 -10.00
N SER A 551 -21.47 -11.75 -10.90
CA SER A 551 -21.50 -11.53 -12.34
C SER A 551 -22.70 -10.71 -12.83
N THR A 552 -23.79 -10.65 -12.06
CA THR A 552 -25.01 -9.91 -12.43
C THR A 552 -24.88 -8.40 -12.26
N ALA A 553 -23.98 -7.96 -11.36
CA ALA A 553 -23.72 -6.54 -11.08
C ALA A 553 -22.39 -6.04 -11.66
N LEU A 554 -21.67 -6.90 -12.40
CA LEU A 554 -20.35 -6.56 -12.93
C LEU A 554 -20.45 -5.47 -14.00
N ASN A 555 -19.72 -4.36 -13.78
CA ASN A 555 -19.54 -3.29 -14.74
C ASN A 555 -18.29 -3.52 -15.62
N PRO A 556 -18.41 -3.94 -16.89
CA PRO A 556 -17.26 -4.16 -17.79
C PRO A 556 -16.50 -2.90 -18.13
N HIS A 557 -17.12 -1.73 -17.97
CA HIS A 557 -16.61 -0.42 -18.38
C HIS A 557 -16.09 0.39 -17.18
N SER A 558 -15.92 -0.24 -16.01
CA SER A 558 -15.27 0.38 -14.85
C SER A 558 -13.87 0.87 -15.23
N GLU A 559 -13.51 2.08 -14.83
CA GLU A 559 -12.15 2.62 -15.03
C GLU A 559 -11.09 1.80 -14.27
N HIS A 560 -11.47 1.11 -13.19
CA HIS A 560 -10.59 0.21 -12.46
C HIS A 560 -10.08 -0.95 -13.32
N VAL A 561 -10.90 -1.45 -14.24
CA VAL A 561 -10.53 -2.51 -15.22
C VAL A 561 -9.35 -2.05 -16.07
N ALA A 562 -9.44 -0.86 -16.66
CA ALA A 562 -8.38 -0.33 -17.51
C ALA A 562 -7.11 0.02 -16.71
N VAL A 563 -7.26 0.58 -15.51
CA VAL A 563 -6.15 0.98 -14.64
C VAL A 563 -5.39 -0.24 -14.11
N ALA A 564 -6.08 -1.28 -13.67
CA ALA A 564 -5.45 -2.52 -13.20
C ALA A 564 -4.74 -3.26 -14.35
N ARG A 565 -5.40 -3.37 -15.50
CA ARG A 565 -4.84 -4.00 -16.70
C ARG A 565 -3.56 -3.32 -17.19
N ALA A 566 -3.51 -1.98 -17.13
CA ALA A 566 -2.33 -1.23 -17.58
C ALA A 566 -1.06 -1.52 -16.75
N ASN A 567 -1.18 -2.09 -15.55
CA ASN A 567 -0.05 -2.58 -14.75
C ASN A 567 0.10 -4.11 -14.73
N GLY A 568 -0.52 -4.79 -15.72
CA GLY A 568 -0.27 -6.21 -16.00
C GLY A 568 -1.28 -7.19 -15.41
N LEU A 569 -2.33 -6.74 -14.71
CA LEU A 569 -3.38 -7.64 -14.29
C LEU A 569 -4.23 -8.05 -15.50
N THR A 570 -4.43 -9.34 -15.67
CA THR A 570 -5.28 -9.89 -16.74
C THR A 570 -6.54 -10.52 -16.20
N THR A 571 -6.48 -11.03 -14.97
CA THR A 571 -7.56 -11.77 -14.33
C THR A 571 -7.68 -11.35 -12.86
N VAL A 572 -8.89 -11.21 -12.36
CA VAL A 572 -9.13 -10.91 -10.94
C VAL A 572 -10.29 -11.73 -10.38
N PHE A 573 -10.17 -12.12 -9.13
CA PHE A 573 -11.30 -12.45 -8.30
C PHE A 573 -12.09 -11.18 -7.99
N THR A 574 -13.40 -11.20 -8.17
CA THR A 574 -14.29 -10.14 -7.69
C THR A 574 -15.46 -10.75 -6.93
N GLY A 575 -15.87 -10.15 -5.82
CA GLY A 575 -16.86 -10.74 -4.95
C GLY A 575 -17.53 -9.77 -4.00
N GLN A 576 -18.68 -10.21 -3.48
CA GLN A 576 -19.48 -9.50 -2.50
C GLN A 576 -18.81 -9.48 -1.13
N GLY A 577 -19.04 -8.40 -0.35
CA GLY A 577 -18.45 -8.19 0.97
C GLY A 577 -19.45 -8.11 2.13
N GLY A 578 -20.77 -8.00 1.86
CA GLY A 578 -21.79 -7.74 2.90
C GLY A 578 -22.34 -9.01 3.59
N GLY A 579 -22.94 -8.83 4.79
CA GLY A 579 -23.60 -9.90 5.53
C GLY A 579 -22.64 -10.97 6.08
N LEU A 580 -23.18 -12.06 6.64
CA LEU A 580 -22.40 -13.25 7.05
C LEU A 580 -22.14 -14.16 5.84
N VAL A 581 -23.16 -14.41 5.03
CA VAL A 581 -23.03 -15.08 3.73
C VAL A 581 -23.28 -14.03 2.66
N ALA A 582 -22.21 -13.55 2.04
CA ALA A 582 -22.24 -12.36 1.21
C ALA A 582 -22.76 -12.61 -0.22
N GLY A 583 -22.50 -13.81 -0.76
CA GLY A 583 -22.87 -14.17 -2.14
C GLY A 583 -21.79 -15.00 -2.83
N GLN A 584 -21.97 -15.22 -4.10
CA GLN A 584 -21.09 -16.05 -4.93
C GLN A 584 -20.17 -15.17 -5.75
N ALA A 585 -18.86 -15.31 -5.53
CA ALA A 585 -17.81 -14.58 -6.24
C ALA A 585 -17.60 -15.11 -7.65
N SER A 586 -16.98 -14.28 -8.50
CA SER A 586 -16.61 -14.60 -9.88
C SER A 586 -15.10 -14.41 -10.12
N LEU A 587 -14.54 -15.20 -11.00
CA LEU A 587 -13.20 -14.97 -11.56
C LEU A 587 -13.39 -14.39 -12.96
N ILE A 588 -12.87 -13.20 -13.19
CA ILE A 588 -13.09 -12.45 -14.43
C ILE A 588 -11.77 -12.03 -15.10
N ARG A 589 -11.77 -11.95 -16.42
CA ARG A 589 -10.73 -11.28 -17.19
C ARG A 589 -10.98 -9.77 -17.23
N LEU A 590 -9.91 -9.00 -17.32
CA LEU A 590 -9.98 -7.54 -17.45
C LEU A 590 -10.09 -7.11 -18.92
N SER A 591 -10.92 -7.83 -19.69
CA SER A 591 -11.23 -7.58 -21.10
C SER A 591 -12.59 -8.17 -21.46
N GLY A 592 -13.43 -7.42 -22.14
CA GLY A 592 -14.77 -7.80 -22.58
C GLY A 592 -15.71 -6.61 -22.64
N TRP A 593 -16.78 -6.73 -23.42
CA TRP A 593 -17.81 -5.71 -23.55
C TRP A 593 -19.01 -5.93 -22.63
N VAL A 594 -19.21 -7.18 -22.27
CA VAL A 594 -20.31 -7.61 -21.39
C VAL A 594 -19.81 -8.60 -20.34
N PRO A 595 -20.46 -8.75 -19.18
CA PRO A 595 -20.02 -9.64 -18.10
C PRO A 595 -19.68 -11.06 -18.56
N ARG A 596 -20.50 -11.63 -19.46
CA ARG A 596 -20.29 -12.99 -19.97
C ARG A 596 -18.95 -13.17 -20.71
N GLU A 597 -18.48 -12.16 -21.42
CA GLU A 597 -17.20 -12.20 -22.14
C GLU A 597 -16.01 -12.10 -21.16
N MET A 598 -16.21 -11.45 -20.04
CA MET A 598 -15.17 -11.32 -18.99
C MET A 598 -15.07 -12.57 -18.12
N THR A 599 -16.11 -13.38 -18.04
CA THR A 599 -16.20 -14.51 -17.09
C THR A 599 -15.23 -15.64 -17.43
N VAL A 600 -14.33 -15.97 -16.51
CA VAL A 600 -13.45 -17.14 -16.54
C VAL A 600 -14.09 -18.31 -15.81
N LYS A 601 -14.64 -18.05 -14.60
CA LYS A 601 -15.34 -19.03 -13.76
C LYS A 601 -16.40 -18.35 -12.92
N ASP A 602 -17.64 -18.81 -13.03
CA ASP A 602 -18.78 -18.27 -12.31
C ASP A 602 -19.84 -19.36 -12.05
N PRO A 603 -20.30 -19.55 -10.81
CA PRO A 603 -19.67 -19.02 -9.58
C PRO A 603 -18.30 -19.64 -9.30
N LEU A 604 -17.41 -18.84 -8.76
CA LEU A 604 -16.09 -19.29 -8.32
C LEU A 604 -16.16 -19.97 -6.93
N GLY A 605 -16.85 -19.33 -5.99
CA GLY A 605 -16.99 -19.77 -4.61
C GLY A 605 -17.97 -18.90 -3.83
N LEU A 606 -18.44 -19.41 -2.69
CA LEU A 606 -19.30 -18.69 -1.75
C LEU A 606 -18.46 -17.87 -0.77
N VAL A 607 -18.70 -16.58 -0.67
CA VAL A 607 -18.03 -15.71 0.29
C VAL A 607 -18.79 -15.69 1.62
N VAL A 608 -18.06 -15.99 2.69
CA VAL A 608 -18.55 -15.99 4.07
C VAL A 608 -17.66 -15.10 4.93
N ASN A 609 -18.23 -14.06 5.51
CA ASN A 609 -17.56 -13.25 6.52
C ASN A 609 -17.67 -13.94 7.86
N PHE A 610 -16.60 -14.65 8.25
CA PHE A 610 -16.64 -15.42 9.50
C PHE A 610 -16.66 -14.49 10.71
N PRO A 611 -17.63 -14.62 11.62
CA PRO A 611 -17.73 -13.76 12.78
C PRO A 611 -16.54 -13.97 13.73
N PRO A 612 -15.98 -12.90 14.33
CA PRO A 612 -14.87 -13.03 15.26
C PRO A 612 -15.28 -13.84 16.49
N VAL A 613 -14.44 -14.80 16.86
CA VAL A 613 -14.63 -15.62 18.08
C VAL A 613 -13.90 -15.02 19.27
N ARG A 614 -12.83 -14.24 19.03
CA ARG A 614 -12.17 -13.45 20.05
C ARG A 614 -12.84 -12.07 20.10
N LYS A 615 -13.26 -11.64 21.30
CA LYS A 615 -13.64 -10.24 21.48
C LYS A 615 -12.36 -9.41 21.32
N PRO A 616 -12.37 -8.35 20.50
CA PRO A 616 -11.24 -7.44 20.47
C PRO A 616 -10.98 -6.90 21.90
N ASP A 617 -9.72 -6.69 22.24
CA ASP A 617 -9.35 -6.02 23.49
C ASP A 617 -9.99 -4.63 23.47
N ARG A 618 -11.04 -4.46 24.27
CA ARG A 618 -11.78 -3.21 24.34
C ARG A 618 -11.14 -2.28 25.31
N ASP A 619 -11.28 -1.00 25.03
CA ASP A 619 -11.02 0.06 25.98
C ASP A 619 -11.83 -0.21 27.28
N PRO A 620 -11.18 -0.22 28.46
CA PRO A 620 -11.85 -0.45 29.74
C PRO A 620 -13.05 0.49 30.01
N ASP A 621 -13.07 1.67 29.35
CA ASP A 621 -14.11 2.70 29.54
C ASP A 621 -15.31 2.56 28.59
N GLU A 622 -15.29 1.60 27.64
CA GLU A 622 -16.42 1.37 26.74
C GLU A 622 -17.57 0.69 27.48
N LYS A 623 -18.71 1.40 27.64
CA LYS A 623 -19.91 0.86 28.28
C LYS A 623 -20.33 -0.48 27.68
N LYS A 624 -20.32 -1.53 28.50
CA LYS A 624 -20.77 -2.86 28.15
C LYS A 624 -22.23 -2.82 27.66
N THR A 625 -22.43 -3.05 26.38
CA THR A 625 -23.71 -3.58 25.91
C THR A 625 -23.56 -5.10 25.92
N ASP A 626 -24.11 -5.75 26.92
CA ASP A 626 -24.09 -7.23 27.09
C ASP A 626 -24.97 -7.97 26.06
N LYS A 627 -24.96 -7.54 24.79
CA LYS A 627 -25.57 -8.35 23.75
C LYS A 627 -24.62 -9.48 23.39
N GLU A 628 -25.04 -10.71 23.67
CA GLU A 628 -24.34 -11.91 23.20
C GLU A 628 -24.21 -11.85 21.68
N ASP A 629 -23.00 -12.08 21.17
CA ASP A 629 -22.78 -12.17 19.74
C ASP A 629 -23.34 -13.49 19.21
N THR A 630 -24.50 -13.43 18.61
CA THR A 630 -25.21 -14.61 18.10
C THR A 630 -24.78 -15.00 16.69
N ARG A 631 -23.95 -14.21 16.02
CA ARG A 631 -23.65 -14.39 14.59
C ARG A 631 -23.09 -15.78 14.25
N LEU A 632 -22.23 -16.35 15.09
CA LEU A 632 -21.68 -17.69 14.85
C LEU A 632 -22.75 -18.77 15.00
N ARG A 633 -23.66 -18.62 15.98
CA ARG A 633 -24.82 -19.50 16.15
C ARG A 633 -25.74 -19.42 14.94
N ASP A 634 -26.10 -18.23 14.54
CA ASP A 634 -27.00 -17.97 13.40
C ASP A 634 -26.40 -18.51 12.08
N LEU A 635 -25.07 -18.37 11.89
CA LEU A 635 -24.35 -18.96 10.77
C LEU A 635 -24.42 -20.49 10.79
N ARG A 636 -24.22 -21.13 11.98
CA ARG A 636 -24.29 -22.58 12.13
C ARG A 636 -25.72 -23.11 11.88
N GLU A 637 -26.72 -22.39 12.34
CA GLU A 637 -28.15 -22.75 12.08
C GLU A 637 -28.46 -22.67 10.58
N PHE A 638 -28.02 -21.62 9.90
CA PHE A 638 -28.22 -21.46 8.46
C PHE A 638 -27.54 -22.57 7.65
N PHE A 639 -26.27 -22.89 7.94
CA PHE A 639 -25.57 -24.00 7.30
C PHE A 639 -26.20 -25.36 7.63
N GLY A 640 -26.75 -25.53 8.85
CA GLY A 640 -27.54 -26.71 9.24
C GLY A 640 -28.81 -26.84 8.41
N MET A 641 -29.54 -25.76 8.16
CA MET A 641 -30.71 -25.77 7.27
C MET A 641 -30.30 -26.15 5.84
N ALA A 642 -29.23 -25.55 5.31
CA ALA A 642 -28.69 -25.83 3.98
C ALA A 642 -28.27 -27.30 3.82
N LYS A 643 -27.63 -27.90 4.84
CA LYS A 643 -27.24 -29.33 4.85
C LYS A 643 -28.44 -30.24 4.79
N ARG A 644 -29.48 -29.97 5.60
CA ARG A 644 -30.76 -30.75 5.57
C ARG A 644 -31.46 -30.59 4.23
N PHE A 645 -31.50 -29.37 3.66
CA PHE A 645 -32.10 -29.12 2.36
C PHE A 645 -31.37 -29.89 1.24
N ALA A 646 -30.03 -29.84 1.20
CA ALA A 646 -29.23 -30.58 0.24
C ALA A 646 -29.45 -32.09 0.31
N ALA A 647 -29.54 -32.65 1.54
CA ALA A 647 -29.84 -34.06 1.75
C ALA A 647 -31.26 -34.44 1.23
N ARG A 648 -32.23 -33.54 1.40
CA ARG A 648 -33.61 -33.76 0.90
C ARG A 648 -33.68 -33.71 -0.61
N VAL A 649 -32.93 -32.77 -1.26
CA VAL A 649 -32.77 -32.71 -2.73
C VAL A 649 -32.23 -34.04 -3.26
N GLU A 650 -31.21 -34.61 -2.60
CA GLU A 650 -30.64 -35.91 -2.99
C GLU A 650 -31.59 -37.08 -2.78
N GLY A 651 -32.33 -37.06 -1.69
CA GLY A 651 -33.38 -38.06 -1.42
C GLY A 651 -34.47 -38.04 -2.48
N ALA A 652 -34.88 -36.85 -2.92
CA ALA A 652 -35.88 -36.68 -3.98
C ALA A 652 -35.37 -37.18 -5.33
N LYS A 653 -34.12 -36.86 -5.73
CA LYS A 653 -33.49 -37.37 -6.95
C LYS A 653 -33.47 -38.90 -7.01
N ARG A 654 -33.33 -39.55 -5.87
CA ARG A 654 -33.33 -41.03 -5.74
C ARG A 654 -34.74 -41.62 -5.60
N GLY A 655 -35.77 -40.79 -5.62
CA GLY A 655 -37.17 -41.25 -5.38
C GLY A 655 -37.48 -41.64 -3.96
N ALA A 656 -36.60 -41.38 -3.00
CA ALA A 656 -36.77 -41.75 -1.61
C ALA A 656 -37.56 -40.74 -0.76
N LEU A 657 -37.67 -39.51 -1.24
CA LEU A 657 -38.34 -38.40 -0.54
C LEU A 657 -39.08 -37.52 -1.57
N PRO A 658 -40.15 -36.81 -1.16
CA PRO A 658 -40.71 -35.75 -1.99
C PRO A 658 -39.74 -34.58 -2.13
N PRO A 659 -39.74 -33.86 -3.29
CA PRO A 659 -38.92 -32.68 -3.49
C PRO A 659 -39.17 -31.68 -2.35
N PRO A 660 -38.10 -30.92 -1.90
CA PRO A 660 -38.32 -29.83 -0.96
C PRO A 660 -39.09 -28.69 -1.65
N GLU A 661 -39.76 -27.88 -0.87
CA GLU A 661 -40.27 -26.59 -1.32
C GLU A 661 -39.10 -25.70 -1.78
N ARG A 662 -39.36 -24.91 -2.83
CA ARG A 662 -38.29 -24.04 -3.39
C ARG A 662 -37.89 -22.91 -2.44
N ASP A 663 -36.60 -22.81 -2.18
CA ASP A 663 -35.96 -21.71 -1.49
C ASP A 663 -34.65 -21.40 -2.23
N LEU A 664 -34.59 -20.25 -2.94
CA LEU A 664 -33.45 -19.90 -3.79
C LEU A 664 -32.16 -19.81 -3.00
N ARG A 665 -32.18 -19.35 -1.76
CA ARG A 665 -31.00 -19.26 -0.90
C ARG A 665 -30.50 -20.67 -0.55
N LEU A 666 -31.37 -21.58 -0.17
CA LEU A 666 -30.99 -22.96 0.17
C LEU A 666 -30.61 -23.75 -1.09
N GLU A 667 -31.28 -23.50 -2.24
CA GLU A 667 -30.91 -24.09 -3.53
C GLU A 667 -29.48 -23.68 -3.92
N ALA A 668 -29.10 -22.41 -3.74
CA ALA A 668 -27.76 -21.91 -4.01
C ALA A 668 -26.68 -22.56 -3.14
N MET A 669 -27.03 -23.02 -1.92
CA MET A 669 -26.10 -23.67 -0.99
C MET A 669 -25.81 -25.15 -1.36
N VAL A 670 -26.64 -25.80 -2.16
CA VAL A 670 -26.52 -27.24 -2.45
C VAL A 670 -25.15 -27.66 -2.99
N PRO A 671 -24.55 -27.00 -3.98
CA PRO A 671 -23.22 -27.36 -4.49
C PRO A 671 -22.11 -27.25 -3.42
N TYR A 672 -22.24 -26.30 -2.50
CA TYR A 672 -21.29 -26.09 -1.40
C TYR A 672 -21.42 -27.20 -0.34
N MET A 673 -22.64 -27.58 -0.01
CA MET A 673 -22.90 -28.67 0.94
C MET A 673 -22.45 -30.04 0.40
N ARG A 674 -22.27 -30.17 -0.90
CA ARG A 674 -21.71 -31.37 -1.55
C ARG A 674 -20.20 -31.34 -1.74
N GLY A 675 -19.54 -30.24 -1.36
CA GLY A 675 -18.11 -30.07 -1.60
C GLY A 675 -17.73 -29.84 -3.08
N GLU A 676 -18.71 -29.61 -3.96
CA GLU A 676 -18.47 -29.37 -5.40
C GLU A 676 -17.80 -28.01 -5.64
N ARG A 677 -18.12 -27.03 -4.80
CA ARG A 677 -17.61 -25.65 -4.88
C ARG A 677 -16.99 -25.22 -3.55
N ALA A 678 -16.03 -24.31 -3.62
CA ALA A 678 -15.35 -23.82 -2.43
C ALA A 678 -16.18 -22.78 -1.68
N VAL A 679 -16.09 -22.81 -0.34
CA VAL A 679 -16.51 -21.72 0.54
C VAL A 679 -15.28 -20.93 0.94
N ILE A 680 -15.32 -19.62 0.74
CA ILE A 680 -14.22 -18.69 0.97
C ILE A 680 -14.54 -17.89 2.23
N PHE A 681 -13.86 -18.22 3.33
CA PHE A 681 -14.06 -17.57 4.62
C PHE A 681 -13.11 -16.37 4.77
N ASN A 682 -13.66 -15.17 4.88
CA ASN A 682 -12.93 -14.00 5.32
C ASN A 682 -12.64 -14.12 6.82
N ALA A 683 -11.36 -14.31 7.19
CA ALA A 683 -10.90 -14.44 8.56
C ALA A 683 -9.43 -13.97 8.66
N ASP A 684 -9.15 -13.07 9.61
CA ASP A 684 -7.83 -12.44 9.77
C ASP A 684 -7.07 -12.94 11.01
N LEU A 685 -7.75 -13.09 12.14
CA LEU A 685 -7.13 -13.49 13.40
C LEU A 685 -6.89 -15.00 13.48
N ALA A 686 -5.84 -15.40 14.16
CA ALA A 686 -5.46 -16.81 14.31
C ALA A 686 -6.60 -17.70 14.86
N ASP A 687 -7.34 -17.21 15.86
CA ASP A 687 -8.44 -17.92 16.46
C ASP A 687 -9.67 -17.99 15.53
N ASP A 688 -9.94 -16.92 14.79
CA ASP A 688 -11.03 -16.88 13.80
C ASP A 688 -10.74 -17.84 12.63
N ILE A 689 -9.48 -17.87 12.16
CA ILE A 689 -9.03 -18.82 11.13
C ILE A 689 -9.23 -20.27 11.58
N LYS A 690 -8.78 -20.62 12.81
CA LYS A 690 -8.98 -21.96 13.35
C LYS A 690 -10.47 -22.30 13.49
N ALA A 691 -11.29 -21.35 13.95
CA ALA A 691 -12.72 -21.54 14.12
C ALA A 691 -13.44 -21.72 12.77
N ALA A 692 -13.07 -20.94 11.74
CA ALA A 692 -13.61 -21.06 10.39
C ALA A 692 -13.28 -22.43 9.77
N VAL A 693 -12.05 -22.90 9.94
CA VAL A 693 -11.65 -24.23 9.44
C VAL A 693 -12.40 -25.35 10.15
N ARG A 694 -12.53 -25.30 11.49
CA ARG A 694 -13.31 -26.29 12.26
C ARG A 694 -14.79 -26.27 11.89
N PHE A 695 -15.37 -25.08 11.68
CA PHE A 695 -16.72 -24.92 11.17
C PHE A 695 -16.87 -25.60 9.80
N ALA A 696 -15.91 -25.38 8.92
CA ALA A 696 -15.91 -26.02 7.61
C ALA A 696 -15.83 -27.55 7.69
N GLU A 697 -15.01 -28.09 8.59
CA GLU A 697 -14.92 -29.54 8.87
C GLU A 697 -16.25 -30.12 9.36
N GLU A 698 -16.95 -29.41 10.26
CA GLU A 698 -18.28 -29.79 10.78
C GLU A 698 -19.31 -29.99 9.65
N PHE A 699 -19.24 -29.17 8.63
CA PHE A 699 -20.16 -29.21 7.49
C PHE A 699 -19.62 -29.93 6.26
N GLY A 700 -18.36 -30.38 6.26
CA GLY A 700 -17.74 -31.09 5.13
C GLY A 700 -17.46 -30.17 3.92
N LEU A 701 -17.09 -28.92 4.17
CA LEU A 701 -16.93 -27.90 3.12
C LEU A 701 -15.53 -27.93 2.49
N LYS A 702 -15.47 -27.68 1.19
CA LYS A 702 -14.22 -27.32 0.52
C LYS A 702 -13.87 -25.87 0.87
N THR A 703 -12.77 -25.67 1.60
CA THR A 703 -12.47 -24.42 2.29
C THR A 703 -11.31 -23.67 1.67
N VAL A 704 -11.43 -22.33 1.62
CA VAL A 704 -10.36 -21.38 1.35
C VAL A 704 -10.45 -20.27 2.40
N ILE A 705 -9.33 -19.85 2.98
CA ILE A 705 -9.27 -18.68 3.87
C ILE A 705 -8.88 -17.47 3.04
N ALA A 706 -9.56 -16.35 3.25
CA ALA A 706 -9.22 -15.07 2.64
C ALA A 706 -8.95 -14.02 3.73
N GLY A 707 -7.94 -13.15 3.51
CA GLY A 707 -7.38 -12.24 4.51
C GLY A 707 -6.17 -12.85 5.18
N GLY A 708 -6.40 -13.66 6.21
CA GLY A 708 -5.34 -14.44 6.84
C GLY A 708 -4.19 -13.62 7.42
N ALA A 709 -4.47 -12.45 8.00
CA ALA A 709 -3.43 -11.56 8.51
C ALA A 709 -2.53 -12.22 9.56
N GLN A 710 -3.09 -13.08 10.40
CA GLN A 710 -2.36 -13.90 11.38
C GLN A 710 -2.26 -15.38 10.96
N ALA A 711 -2.39 -15.70 9.68
CA ALA A 711 -2.28 -17.09 9.20
C ALA A 711 -0.92 -17.71 9.53
N TRP A 712 0.13 -16.90 9.62
CA TRP A 712 1.46 -17.34 10.05
C TRP A 712 1.48 -17.96 11.45
N LYS A 713 0.65 -17.50 12.39
CA LYS A 713 0.53 -18.08 13.75
C LYS A 713 -0.04 -19.50 13.75
N VAL A 714 -0.78 -19.85 12.71
CA VAL A 714 -1.48 -21.12 12.57
C VAL A 714 -1.08 -21.89 11.31
N ALA A 715 0.08 -21.55 10.74
CA ALA A 715 0.55 -22.13 9.48
C ALA A 715 0.66 -23.67 9.53
N PRO A 716 1.19 -24.32 10.60
CA PRO A 716 1.21 -25.78 10.71
C PRO A 716 -0.19 -26.41 10.69
N PHE A 717 -1.15 -25.79 11.37
CA PHE A 717 -2.55 -26.25 11.39
C PHE A 717 -3.19 -26.19 9.99
N LEU A 718 -2.89 -25.13 9.23
CA LEU A 718 -3.39 -24.98 7.85
C LEU A 718 -2.69 -25.92 6.88
N ALA A 719 -1.40 -26.14 7.05
CA ALA A 719 -0.59 -27.06 6.21
C ALA A 719 -1.06 -28.50 6.36
N GLU A 720 -1.23 -28.97 7.60
CA GLU A 720 -1.76 -30.32 7.90
C GLU A 720 -3.08 -30.60 7.18
N ARG A 721 -3.94 -29.58 7.10
CA ARG A 721 -5.27 -29.67 6.49
C ARG A 721 -5.31 -29.26 5.02
N LYS A 722 -4.18 -28.86 4.47
CA LYS A 722 -4.05 -28.37 3.09
C LYS A 722 -5.03 -27.24 2.76
N ILE A 723 -5.31 -26.35 3.72
CA ILE A 723 -6.22 -25.23 3.55
C ILE A 723 -5.51 -24.11 2.81
N PRO A 724 -5.98 -23.70 1.62
CA PRO A 724 -5.40 -22.57 0.89
C PRO A 724 -5.72 -21.23 1.57
N VAL A 725 -4.77 -20.27 1.46
CA VAL A 725 -4.94 -18.92 1.99
C VAL A 725 -4.76 -17.88 0.87
N LEU A 726 -5.76 -17.02 0.67
CA LEU A 726 -5.66 -15.81 -0.14
C LEU A 726 -5.20 -14.68 0.78
N VAL A 727 -3.87 -14.57 0.95
CA VAL A 727 -3.24 -13.71 1.95
C VAL A 727 -3.16 -12.27 1.46
N GLY A 728 -3.49 -11.32 2.31
CA GLY A 728 -3.36 -9.89 2.00
C GLY A 728 -4.53 -9.02 2.47
N PRO A 729 -4.38 -7.69 2.28
CA PRO A 729 -3.24 -7.01 1.64
C PRO A 729 -1.94 -7.19 2.42
N VAL A 730 -0.78 -7.15 1.73
CA VAL A 730 0.54 -7.18 2.37
C VAL A 730 0.86 -5.82 2.98
N PHE A 731 0.48 -4.75 2.30
CA PHE A 731 0.54 -3.39 2.85
C PHE A 731 -0.58 -3.18 3.85
N ARG A 732 -0.32 -3.57 5.10
CA ARG A 732 -1.21 -3.40 6.25
C ARG A 732 -0.41 -3.33 7.55
N LEU A 733 -1.03 -2.79 8.58
CA LEU A 733 -0.49 -2.84 9.94
C LEU A 733 -0.61 -4.26 10.53
N PRO A 734 0.25 -4.62 11.50
CA PRO A 734 0.02 -5.78 12.35
C PRO A 734 -1.34 -5.69 13.04
N ASN A 735 -2.01 -6.83 13.23
CA ASN A 735 -3.34 -6.85 13.82
C ASN A 735 -3.32 -6.63 15.34
N ASP A 736 -2.33 -7.21 16.03
CA ASP A 736 -2.17 -7.04 17.47
C ASP A 736 -0.99 -6.07 17.76
N ARG A 737 -1.04 -5.39 18.90
CA ARG A 737 0.02 -4.45 19.36
C ARG A 737 1.40 -5.13 19.44
N TYR A 738 1.41 -6.41 19.77
CA TYR A 738 2.64 -7.20 19.96
C TYR A 738 2.96 -8.12 18.79
N ASP A 739 2.19 -8.06 17.69
CA ASP A 739 2.62 -8.69 16.45
C ASP A 739 3.86 -7.94 15.91
N PRO A 740 4.89 -8.64 15.41
CA PRO A 740 6.05 -8.00 14.84
C PRO A 740 5.65 -6.96 13.77
N TYR A 741 6.34 -5.82 13.79
CA TYR A 741 6.00 -4.66 12.95
C TYR A 741 5.91 -4.99 11.46
N ASP A 742 6.65 -5.99 11.00
CA ASP A 742 6.71 -6.44 9.60
C ASP A 742 5.99 -7.79 9.37
N SER A 743 5.18 -8.24 10.35
CA SER A 743 4.47 -9.54 10.27
C SER A 743 3.59 -9.68 9.03
N ALA A 744 2.95 -8.61 8.58
CA ALA A 744 2.17 -8.61 7.36
C ALA A 744 3.03 -8.83 6.11
N TYR A 745 4.26 -8.32 6.10
CA TYR A 745 5.18 -8.41 4.98
C TYR A 745 5.75 -9.81 4.81
N TRP A 746 6.12 -10.49 5.90
CA TRP A 746 6.69 -11.84 5.83
C TRP A 746 5.67 -12.98 6.02
N ASN A 747 4.38 -12.69 6.24
CA ASN A 747 3.33 -13.71 6.41
C ASN A 747 3.33 -14.75 5.27
N ALA A 748 3.34 -14.30 4.01
CA ALA A 748 3.40 -15.20 2.85
C ALA A 748 4.66 -16.10 2.85
N ALA A 749 5.81 -15.58 3.29
CA ALA A 749 7.03 -16.37 3.42
C ALA A 749 6.90 -17.48 4.49
N ARG A 750 6.24 -17.19 5.61
CA ARG A 750 5.95 -18.19 6.66
C ARG A 750 4.98 -19.27 6.16
N LEU A 751 3.95 -18.87 5.42
CA LEU A 751 3.02 -19.83 4.79
C LEU A 751 3.76 -20.75 3.80
N HIS A 752 4.60 -20.17 2.94
CA HIS A 752 5.45 -20.93 2.01
C HIS A 752 6.34 -21.93 2.75
N LYS A 753 7.08 -21.48 3.76
CA LYS A 753 7.97 -22.31 4.57
C LYS A 753 7.24 -23.46 5.26
N ALA A 754 6.00 -23.26 5.66
CA ALA A 754 5.16 -24.29 6.30
C ALA A 754 4.47 -25.22 5.29
N GLY A 755 4.59 -24.98 3.97
CA GLY A 755 3.93 -25.78 2.94
C GLY A 755 2.42 -25.50 2.80
N VAL A 756 1.93 -24.37 3.28
CA VAL A 756 0.53 -23.95 3.11
C VAL A 756 0.34 -23.46 1.67
N PRO A 757 -0.65 -23.94 0.92
CA PRO A 757 -1.02 -23.35 -0.37
C PRO A 757 -1.49 -21.90 -0.17
N PHE A 758 -0.96 -20.95 -0.93
CA PHE A 758 -1.36 -19.55 -0.78
C PHE A 758 -1.35 -18.80 -2.12
N ALA A 759 -2.03 -17.66 -2.15
CA ALA A 759 -1.93 -16.64 -3.18
C ALA A 759 -1.99 -15.27 -2.53
N ILE A 760 -1.38 -14.25 -3.17
CA ILE A 760 -1.40 -12.88 -2.67
C ILE A 760 -2.55 -12.12 -3.33
N ARG A 761 -3.25 -11.27 -2.53
CA ARG A 761 -4.32 -10.40 -3.01
C ARG A 761 -4.07 -8.94 -2.64
N SER A 762 -4.59 -8.01 -3.46
CA SER A 762 -4.56 -6.57 -3.14
C SER A 762 -5.63 -6.17 -2.13
N ALA A 763 -6.77 -6.83 -2.15
CA ALA A 763 -7.97 -6.50 -1.39
C ALA A 763 -8.52 -5.08 -1.65
N ASP A 764 -8.23 -4.52 -2.83
CA ASP A 764 -8.58 -3.15 -3.22
C ASP A 764 -9.02 -3.14 -4.70
N ALA A 765 -10.02 -2.31 -5.05
CA ALA A 765 -10.41 -2.10 -6.44
C ALA A 765 -9.56 -0.99 -7.09
N SER A 766 -9.38 0.14 -6.39
CA SER A 766 -8.70 1.33 -6.91
C SER A 766 -7.20 1.11 -7.13
N ASN A 767 -6.56 0.39 -6.20
CA ASN A 767 -5.13 0.16 -6.18
C ASN A 767 -4.73 -1.30 -6.45
N ALA A 768 -5.63 -2.10 -7.02
CA ALA A 768 -5.31 -3.47 -7.48
C ALA A 768 -4.07 -3.50 -8.37
N ARG A 769 -3.80 -2.42 -9.13
CA ARG A 769 -2.56 -2.25 -9.92
C ARG A 769 -1.27 -2.40 -9.09
N ASN A 770 -1.33 -2.27 -7.76
CA ASN A 770 -0.18 -2.41 -6.86
C ASN A 770 0.09 -3.88 -6.45
N LEU A 771 -0.69 -4.84 -6.92
CA LEU A 771 -0.51 -6.27 -6.64
C LEU A 771 0.95 -6.75 -6.79
N PRO A 772 1.71 -6.38 -7.85
CA PRO A 772 3.11 -6.78 -7.98
C PRO A 772 3.97 -6.31 -6.80
N TYR A 773 3.67 -5.14 -6.25
CA TYR A 773 4.44 -4.54 -5.14
C TYR A 773 4.11 -5.19 -3.80
N HIS A 774 2.89 -5.73 -3.62
CA HIS A 774 2.56 -6.61 -2.50
C HIS A 774 3.41 -7.88 -2.53
N ALA A 775 3.55 -8.49 -3.70
CA ALA A 775 4.38 -9.68 -3.88
C ALA A 775 5.88 -9.36 -3.69
N ALA A 776 6.35 -8.22 -4.19
CA ALA A 776 7.72 -7.76 -4.01
C ALA A 776 8.06 -7.50 -2.53
N MET A 777 7.15 -6.88 -1.77
CA MET A 777 7.32 -6.66 -0.33
C MET A 777 7.41 -7.99 0.43
N ALA A 778 6.60 -8.97 0.06
CA ALA A 778 6.70 -10.32 0.62
C ALA A 778 8.04 -10.97 0.28
N ALA A 779 8.56 -10.75 -0.93
CA ALA A 779 9.89 -11.24 -1.33
C ALA A 779 11.01 -10.51 -0.58
N ALA A 780 10.91 -9.20 -0.36
CA ALA A 780 11.85 -8.46 0.47
C ALA A 780 11.93 -9.02 1.90
N HIS A 781 10.88 -9.69 2.37
CA HIS A 781 10.75 -10.23 3.71
C HIS A 781 10.75 -11.78 3.75
N GLY A 782 11.50 -12.41 2.83
CA GLY A 782 11.88 -13.83 2.90
C GLY A 782 11.10 -14.79 2.02
N LEU A 783 10.11 -14.33 1.25
CA LEU A 783 9.52 -15.17 0.20
C LEU A 783 10.48 -15.23 -1.01
N PRO A 784 10.86 -16.41 -1.53
CA PRO A 784 11.67 -16.46 -2.76
C PRO A 784 11.03 -15.68 -3.91
N ARG A 785 11.82 -14.97 -4.73
CA ARG A 785 11.29 -14.07 -5.79
C ARG A 785 10.42 -14.80 -6.82
N ASP A 786 10.81 -16.01 -7.20
CA ASP A 786 10.02 -16.85 -8.10
C ASP A 786 8.70 -17.29 -7.46
N GLU A 787 8.69 -17.55 -6.15
CA GLU A 787 7.47 -17.88 -5.39
C GLU A 787 6.55 -16.66 -5.25
N ALA A 788 7.12 -15.45 -5.08
CA ALA A 788 6.34 -14.21 -5.06
C ALA A 788 5.64 -13.97 -6.41
N LEU A 789 6.32 -14.24 -7.53
CA LEU A 789 5.71 -14.17 -8.85
C LEU A 789 4.62 -15.24 -9.04
N LYS A 790 4.89 -16.49 -8.62
CA LYS A 790 3.87 -17.57 -8.65
C LYS A 790 2.66 -17.24 -7.79
N ALA A 791 2.85 -16.54 -6.67
CA ALA A 791 1.78 -16.15 -5.75
C ALA A 791 0.76 -15.16 -6.34
N ILE A 792 1.10 -14.50 -7.44
CA ILE A 792 0.23 -13.60 -8.20
C ILE A 792 0.00 -14.04 -9.66
N THR A 793 0.30 -15.30 -9.99
CA THR A 793 0.11 -15.89 -11.32
C THR A 793 -0.41 -17.33 -11.21
N LEU A 794 0.47 -18.30 -11.01
CA LEU A 794 0.16 -19.74 -11.02
C LEU A 794 -0.62 -20.19 -9.78
N TYR A 795 -0.29 -19.68 -8.59
CA TYR A 795 -0.92 -20.15 -7.35
C TYR A 795 -2.39 -19.77 -7.23
N PRO A 796 -2.82 -18.52 -7.53
CA PRO A 796 -4.25 -18.23 -7.59
C PRO A 796 -4.96 -19.08 -8.67
N ALA A 797 -4.33 -19.33 -9.83
CA ALA A 797 -4.92 -20.20 -10.85
C ALA A 797 -5.17 -21.63 -10.33
N ARG A 798 -4.21 -22.20 -9.58
CA ARG A 798 -4.34 -23.52 -8.92
C ARG A 798 -5.45 -23.54 -7.86
N ILE A 799 -5.46 -22.56 -6.97
CA ILE A 799 -6.48 -22.49 -5.90
C ILE A 799 -7.88 -22.38 -6.50
N PHE A 800 -8.03 -21.65 -7.59
CA PHE A 800 -9.29 -21.49 -8.29
C PHE A 800 -9.61 -22.62 -9.27
N GLY A 801 -8.69 -23.58 -9.52
CA GLY A 801 -8.86 -24.70 -10.41
C GLY A 801 -9.04 -24.28 -11.87
N VAL A 802 -8.15 -23.41 -12.35
CA VAL A 802 -8.08 -22.92 -13.73
C VAL A 802 -6.65 -22.92 -14.29
N GLU A 803 -5.72 -23.59 -13.61
CA GLU A 803 -4.31 -23.67 -13.98
C GLU A 803 -4.03 -24.40 -15.30
N ASP A 804 -4.97 -25.17 -15.78
CA ASP A 804 -4.94 -25.78 -17.11
C ASP A 804 -5.09 -24.75 -18.23
N ARG A 805 -5.66 -23.59 -17.94
CA ARG A 805 -5.99 -22.53 -18.91
C ARG A 805 -5.13 -21.28 -18.77
N ILE A 806 -4.82 -20.84 -17.55
CA ILE A 806 -4.14 -19.56 -17.25
C ILE A 806 -3.13 -19.70 -16.13
N GLY A 807 -2.38 -18.63 -15.83
CA GLY A 807 -1.47 -18.53 -14.67
C GLY A 807 -0.01 -18.94 -14.97
N SER A 808 0.28 -19.49 -16.15
CA SER A 808 1.64 -19.73 -16.63
C SER A 808 1.67 -19.69 -18.16
N LEU A 809 2.87 -19.53 -18.74
CA LEU A 809 3.07 -19.58 -20.19
C LEU A 809 3.36 -21.03 -20.61
N GLY A 810 2.36 -21.73 -21.09
CA GLY A 810 2.45 -23.11 -21.55
C GLY A 810 1.69 -23.30 -22.86
N GLN A 811 2.19 -24.21 -23.71
CA GLN A 811 1.51 -24.57 -24.96
C GLN A 811 0.06 -25.00 -24.70
N GLY A 812 -0.86 -24.48 -25.48
CA GLY A 812 -2.30 -24.74 -25.39
C GLY A 812 -3.06 -23.92 -24.36
N LYS A 813 -2.38 -23.22 -23.43
CA LYS A 813 -2.99 -22.29 -22.49
C LYS A 813 -3.44 -21.00 -23.21
N ALA A 814 -4.38 -20.28 -22.61
CA ALA A 814 -4.76 -18.95 -23.08
C ALA A 814 -3.53 -18.03 -23.12
N ALA A 815 -3.41 -17.23 -24.17
CA ALA A 815 -2.33 -16.26 -24.27
C ALA A 815 -2.69 -14.99 -23.48
N ASP A 816 -2.77 -15.17 -22.12
CA ASP A 816 -2.89 -14.11 -21.14
C ASP A 816 -1.47 -13.80 -20.64
N LEU A 817 -0.85 -12.76 -21.19
CA LEU A 817 0.54 -12.42 -20.90
C LEU A 817 0.83 -10.93 -20.93
N ILE A 818 1.95 -10.56 -20.32
CA ILE A 818 2.47 -9.19 -20.30
C ILE A 818 3.88 -9.14 -20.87
N LEU A 819 4.19 -8.05 -21.58
CA LEU A 819 5.55 -7.68 -21.96
C LEU A 819 6.00 -6.51 -21.12
N THR A 820 7.18 -6.67 -20.50
CA THR A 820 7.69 -5.68 -19.54
C THR A 820 9.14 -5.29 -19.86
N THR A 821 9.59 -4.16 -19.37
CA THR A 821 10.98 -3.69 -19.49
C THR A 821 11.93 -4.36 -18.50
N GLY A 822 11.43 -5.24 -17.64
CA GLY A 822 12.19 -5.94 -16.61
C GLY A 822 11.30 -6.83 -15.76
N ASP A 823 11.74 -7.09 -14.51
CA ASP A 823 10.95 -7.83 -13.53
C ASP A 823 9.68 -7.05 -13.16
N PRO A 824 8.46 -7.59 -13.32
CA PRO A 824 7.21 -6.89 -13.00
C PRO A 824 7.07 -6.58 -11.50
N LEU A 825 7.83 -7.25 -10.64
CA LEU A 825 7.85 -6.99 -9.21
C LEU A 825 8.63 -5.71 -8.85
N GLU A 826 9.50 -5.19 -9.73
CA GLU A 826 10.16 -3.89 -9.53
C GLU A 826 9.22 -2.75 -9.88
N VAL A 827 9.08 -1.77 -8.96
CA VAL A 827 8.15 -0.63 -9.14
C VAL A 827 8.43 0.11 -10.45
N ILE A 828 9.71 0.35 -10.76
CA ILE A 828 10.14 1.13 -11.91
C ILE A 828 9.98 0.41 -13.26
N THR A 829 9.60 -0.86 -13.27
CA THR A 829 9.37 -1.65 -14.50
C THR A 829 8.10 -1.19 -15.21
N ASP A 830 8.20 -0.89 -16.49
CA ASP A 830 7.04 -0.57 -17.33
C ASP A 830 6.42 -1.84 -17.94
N VAL A 831 5.10 -1.91 -17.92
CA VAL A 831 4.32 -2.83 -18.75
C VAL A 831 4.11 -2.15 -20.10
N VAL A 832 4.62 -2.76 -21.17
CA VAL A 832 4.58 -2.16 -22.53
C VAL A 832 3.56 -2.83 -23.46
N ALA A 833 3.09 -4.03 -23.12
CA ALA A 833 1.98 -4.70 -23.78
C ALA A 833 1.29 -5.67 -22.82
N VAL A 834 -0.01 -5.83 -23.00
CA VAL A 834 -0.84 -6.83 -22.34
C VAL A 834 -1.63 -7.58 -23.39
N PHE A 835 -1.62 -8.90 -23.32
CA PHE A 835 -2.47 -9.77 -24.13
C PHE A 835 -3.45 -10.50 -23.21
N ILE A 836 -4.71 -10.55 -23.62
CA ILE A 836 -5.76 -11.34 -22.96
C ILE A 836 -6.47 -12.14 -24.06
N ASP A 837 -6.56 -13.46 -23.90
CA ASP A 837 -7.02 -14.37 -24.95
C ASP A 837 -6.33 -14.13 -26.30
N GLY A 838 -5.00 -13.89 -26.26
CA GLY A 838 -4.19 -13.63 -27.43
C GLY A 838 -4.44 -12.29 -28.14
N LYS A 839 -5.28 -11.45 -27.61
CA LYS A 839 -5.60 -10.13 -28.17
C LYS A 839 -4.85 -9.03 -27.43
N PRO A 840 -4.11 -8.16 -28.14
CA PRO A 840 -3.45 -7.03 -27.53
C PRO A 840 -4.48 -6.07 -26.95
N GLN A 841 -4.26 -5.61 -25.73
CA GLN A 841 -5.14 -4.71 -24.99
C GLN A 841 -4.61 -3.28 -25.02
N SER A 842 -5.52 -2.30 -25.05
CA SER A 842 -5.15 -0.90 -24.86
C SER A 842 -4.63 -0.69 -23.44
N LEU A 843 -3.52 0.03 -23.31
CA LEU A 843 -2.96 0.53 -22.06
C LEU A 843 -3.39 1.98 -21.78
N GLU A 844 -4.30 2.53 -22.59
CA GLU A 844 -4.93 3.81 -22.32
C GLU A 844 -5.86 3.66 -21.11
N THR A 845 -5.78 4.62 -20.19
CA THR A 845 -6.60 4.68 -18.97
C THR A 845 -7.11 6.10 -18.77
N ARG A 846 -8.06 6.30 -17.85
CA ARG A 846 -8.44 7.63 -17.39
C ARG A 846 -7.20 8.47 -17.01
N HIS A 847 -6.25 7.86 -16.31
CA HIS A 847 -5.06 8.55 -15.84
C HIS A 847 -4.14 9.01 -16.98
N THR A 848 -3.96 8.19 -18.02
CA THR A 848 -3.16 8.58 -19.19
C THR A 848 -3.84 9.68 -19.99
N ARG A 849 -5.17 9.61 -20.17
CA ARG A 849 -5.95 10.68 -20.84
C ARG A 849 -5.82 12.02 -20.08
N LEU A 850 -5.92 12.01 -18.75
CA LEU A 850 -5.75 13.20 -17.92
C LEU A 850 -4.31 13.74 -18.01
N ARG A 851 -3.30 12.87 -17.91
CA ARG A 851 -1.90 13.25 -18.13
C ARG A 851 -1.71 13.97 -19.46
N ASP A 852 -2.13 13.38 -20.54
CA ASP A 852 -1.89 13.89 -21.90
C ASP A 852 -2.60 15.22 -22.11
N LYS A 853 -3.87 15.33 -21.67
CA LYS A 853 -4.65 16.57 -21.72
C LYS A 853 -3.96 17.72 -20.99
N PHE A 854 -3.50 17.51 -19.76
CA PHE A 854 -2.97 18.61 -18.94
C PHE A 854 -1.47 18.88 -19.16
N ARG A 855 -0.72 17.91 -19.67
CA ARG A 855 0.66 18.16 -20.12
C ARG A 855 0.74 19.19 -21.26
N GLU A 856 -0.31 19.34 -22.06
CA GLU A 856 -0.37 20.37 -23.10
C GLU A 856 -0.29 21.80 -22.52
N ARG A 857 -0.74 22.03 -21.30
CA ARG A 857 -0.60 23.33 -20.61
C ARG A 857 0.81 23.67 -20.19
N LEU A 858 1.72 22.70 -20.14
CA LEU A 858 3.12 22.89 -19.74
C LEU A 858 4.02 23.18 -20.94
N LYS A 859 3.51 23.03 -22.17
CA LYS A 859 4.17 23.40 -23.42
C LYS A 859 3.95 24.89 -23.71
#